data_b2d204f7dbbc51c012bbfaf34a782e89
#
_entry.id   b2d204f7dbbc51c012bbfaf34a782e89
#
_cell.length_a   1.000
_cell.length_b   1.000
_cell.length_c   1.000
_cell.angle_alpha   90.00
_cell.angle_beta   90.00
_cell.angle_gamma   90.00
#
_symmetry.space_group_name_H-M   'P 1'
#
loop_
_entity.id
_entity.type
_entity.pdbx_description
1 polymer ?
#
loop_
_entity_poly.entity_id
_entity_poly.type
_entity_poly.pdbx_seq_one_letter_code
_entity_poly.pdbx_strand_id
1 'polypeptide(L)'
;MALMVNGVNAQREGFSLSISGKVTGSDDKGISEAEVQIYYFTAEEVNGKTSPEKIEGREPIKLLKTNIGGGFSDALTMEDFQKLRAMGGMRDLKMAVKVLKDGYVSSFSFVEPKRIRSEMGMQVEIPVIVLFRADEAITAVEIKTRAVEMKGDTTEINASNFKTNPDASAEDLVKKMPGVTSNNGEVEAQGEKVKRVLIDGKPYFGDDPKAALKNVPADVISKVQIFDAQSERSAFTGFDDGNTTKTMNIITKMGFKKGRFGKFYGGLGQSIDGTGDLLKYQAGATYNTFNGDRRWSLLFQTNNINEQNFAVEDIMGALGMGGNRGGGMGMFRGAGNFFSGTQTGVVTTAMLGLNYADKWSKKLDVSGSYFLSATENLSESNTERWFISAAQSNVTYLENNSNTNRQLNHRLNGRITWDVDSVNKVFITPRLTLQQSNNNGVIAGNSIIYGALGSFESLSAMNNLNGDTGLGYNLQAGFEWLHAIRSKKGRSISLEVTPGINNGLNLGNLNYSNISAVAGSFFDTSTRAQQTNTGRNRYSLSAELEYTEPLDSLRSLSFEYQLNVNQNNSERLNYLRNGVTGEWSVLDTMLSSKLINGYSRQALGGRYQYKKKAYEYDLGFDLQVANLDATQYFPREIPVIRTFYSFLPRFTFRKGDWRSSNMRVFYRTSNSAPSLEDLQDVIDNSNPLQLRTGNPNLVQDFTHNLTLRYFKMDMAKSTNFFAMLMGTAKQNAITTLTQLAGRDGSTYVVGDSTYSLKPGSQLTRPINMNGAYNARLVGSFGKPFFKGKIFANANGGVTYVENPSMIQMGTSEAQANISRTPGANLGLTLGSNISEKVDFTLSGNINYSQVRNSLQTNLDQDYFIQNASFRTNFMPKGKWVISSDITLQSFNGLSSSFNQTFFLWNASVGRKLGKKKQWDFRMMAYDLLNQNRSITRNVTQTYFEDVRTNVLTRYVMFNLTYNLRSLNGNEASEEMKKMRMMMPMGPGGHGRGMPFGH
;
A
#
# COMPACT_ATOMS: atom_id res chain seq x y z
N MET A 1 13.38 -12.86 -61.77
CA MET A 1 13.70 -12.87 -63.21
C MET A 1 15.24 -13.07 -63.30
N ALA A 2 15.65 -14.26 -63.56
CA ALA A 2 17.03 -14.71 -63.71
C ALA A 2 17.59 -14.16 -64.99
N LEU A 3 18.76 -13.64 -64.96
CA LEU A 3 19.59 -13.45 -66.16
C LEU A 3 20.98 -14.02 -65.86
N MET A 4 21.19 -15.25 -66.36
CA MET A 4 22.50 -15.75 -66.71
C MET A 4 23.14 -14.79 -67.68
N VAL A 5 24.42 -14.49 -67.47
CA VAL A 5 25.29 -13.98 -68.55
C VAL A 5 26.59 -14.71 -68.41
N ASN A 6 26.78 -15.60 -69.38
CA ASN A 6 28.05 -16.16 -69.79
C ASN A 6 29.02 -15.07 -70.24
N GLY A 7 30.28 -15.31 -70.08
CA GLY A 7 31.36 -14.40 -70.38
C GLY A 7 31.39 -13.93 -71.83
N VAL A 8 31.58 -12.62 -71.92
CA VAL A 8 32.28 -11.97 -73.09
C VAL A 8 33.09 -10.84 -72.50
N ASN A 9 34.36 -10.87 -72.75
CA ASN A 9 35.27 -9.73 -72.60
C ASN A 9 34.73 -8.55 -73.43
N ALA A 10 34.28 -7.51 -72.75
CA ALA A 10 34.16 -6.20 -73.33
C ALA A 10 34.56 -5.17 -72.27
N GLN A 11 35.74 -4.56 -72.44
CA GLN A 11 36.06 -3.32 -71.82
C GLN A 11 34.90 -2.31 -72.11
N ARG A 12 34.09 -2.09 -71.12
CA ARG A 12 33.31 -0.85 -71.04
C ARG A 12 34.05 0.09 -70.13
N GLU A 13 34.86 0.93 -70.72
CA GLU A 13 35.27 2.21 -70.11
C GLU A 13 34.04 2.93 -69.69
N GLY A 14 33.91 3.23 -68.36
CA GLY A 14 33.01 4.26 -67.90
C GLY A 14 32.17 4.05 -66.65
N PHE A 15 32.10 2.85 -66.06
CA PHE A 15 31.29 2.74 -64.85
C PHE A 15 32.21 2.79 -63.62
N SER A 16 32.17 3.93 -62.87
CA SER A 16 32.93 4.10 -61.64
C SER A 16 32.00 4.07 -60.41
N LEU A 17 32.43 3.39 -59.36
CA LEU A 17 31.82 3.45 -58.03
C LEU A 17 32.73 4.30 -57.16
N SER A 18 32.24 5.49 -56.74
CA SER A 18 32.96 6.37 -55.82
C SER A 18 32.32 6.46 -54.44
N ILE A 19 33.14 6.60 -53.43
CA ILE A 19 32.73 6.87 -52.05
C ILE A 19 33.09 8.31 -51.70
N SER A 20 32.16 9.07 -51.13
CA SER A 20 32.42 10.44 -50.72
C SER A 20 31.78 10.75 -49.36
N GLY A 21 32.31 11.71 -48.65
CA GLY A 21 31.77 12.13 -47.34
C GLY A 21 32.48 13.36 -46.82
N LYS A 22 32.10 13.82 -45.65
CA LYS A 22 32.69 14.99 -45.01
C LYS A 22 32.88 14.74 -43.50
N VAL A 23 34.00 15.25 -42.99
CA VAL A 23 34.32 15.25 -41.54
C VAL A 23 34.37 16.70 -41.08
N THR A 24 33.60 17.00 -40.03
CA THR A 24 33.49 18.34 -39.41
C THR A 24 33.86 18.29 -37.93
N GLY A 25 34.23 19.43 -37.37
CA GLY A 25 34.27 19.61 -35.90
C GLY A 25 32.89 19.87 -35.31
N SER A 26 32.82 20.01 -34.00
CA SER A 26 31.63 20.44 -33.24
C SER A 26 31.16 21.86 -33.62
N ASP A 27 32.00 22.63 -34.28
CA ASP A 27 31.78 23.98 -34.79
C ASP A 27 31.33 24.02 -36.28
N ASP A 28 30.98 22.89 -36.86
CA ASP A 28 30.59 22.67 -38.26
C ASP A 28 31.69 23.00 -39.28
N LYS A 29 32.95 23.29 -38.85
CA LYS A 29 34.08 23.50 -39.76
C LYS A 29 34.66 22.18 -40.18
N GLY A 30 35.08 22.11 -41.45
CA GLY A 30 35.74 20.94 -42.00
C GLY A 30 37.08 20.66 -41.33
N ILE A 31 37.38 19.41 -41.02
CA ILE A 31 38.66 18.96 -40.46
C ILE A 31 39.53 18.41 -41.59
N SER A 32 40.65 19.07 -41.83
CA SER A 32 41.66 18.63 -42.81
C SER A 32 42.57 17.55 -42.27
N GLU A 33 43.14 16.72 -43.18
CA GLU A 33 44.11 15.67 -42.86
C GLU A 33 43.60 14.67 -41.79
N ALA A 34 42.31 14.45 -41.66
CA ALA A 34 41.75 13.38 -40.86
C ALA A 34 41.81 12.06 -41.63
N GLU A 35 42.30 11.03 -41.00
CA GLU A 35 42.36 9.67 -41.57
C GLU A 35 40.99 9.02 -41.46
N VAL A 36 40.39 8.60 -42.56
CA VAL A 36 39.11 7.96 -42.68
C VAL A 36 39.30 6.51 -43.12
N GLN A 37 38.96 5.59 -42.22
CA GLN A 37 39.04 4.17 -42.43
C GLN A 37 37.67 3.56 -42.64
N ILE A 38 37.45 2.90 -43.79
CA ILE A 38 36.16 2.33 -44.17
C ILE A 38 36.21 0.82 -44.04
N TYR A 39 35.26 0.26 -43.29
CA TYR A 39 35.09 -1.18 -43.01
C TYR A 39 33.72 -1.65 -43.48
N TYR A 40 33.60 -2.91 -43.83
CA TYR A 40 32.35 -3.60 -44.10
C TYR A 40 32.24 -4.84 -43.21
N PHE A 41 31.00 -5.11 -42.79
CA PHE A 41 30.61 -6.20 -41.90
C PHE A 41 29.39 -6.93 -42.47
N THR A 42 29.30 -8.24 -42.28
CA THR A 42 28.07 -8.98 -42.60
C THR A 42 26.97 -8.67 -41.61
N ALA A 43 25.71 -8.90 -42.01
CA ALA A 43 24.54 -8.68 -41.13
C ALA A 43 24.61 -9.54 -39.85
N GLU A 44 25.21 -10.75 -39.95
CA GLU A 44 25.38 -11.65 -38.79
C GLU A 44 26.42 -11.09 -37.80
N GLU A 45 27.48 -10.48 -38.27
CA GLU A 45 28.50 -9.85 -37.45
C GLU A 45 27.93 -8.63 -36.69
N VAL A 46 27.02 -7.87 -37.28
CA VAL A 46 26.40 -6.69 -36.67
C VAL A 46 25.36 -7.07 -35.62
N ASN A 47 24.59 -8.13 -35.83
CA ASN A 47 23.61 -8.64 -34.85
C ASN A 47 24.26 -9.23 -33.60
N GLY A 48 25.55 -9.59 -33.68
CA GLY A 48 26.36 -10.13 -32.57
C GLY A 48 27.02 -9.08 -31.66
N LYS A 49 26.61 -7.78 -31.66
CA LYS A 49 27.23 -6.69 -30.89
C LYS A 49 28.70 -6.45 -31.22
N THR A 50 28.99 -5.74 -32.30
CA THR A 50 30.33 -5.24 -32.63
C THR A 50 30.72 -4.08 -31.72
N SER A 51 31.64 -4.33 -30.77
CA SER A 51 32.35 -3.28 -30.05
C SER A 51 33.58 -2.81 -30.88
N PRO A 52 34.08 -1.59 -30.63
CA PRO A 52 35.32 -1.11 -31.24
C PRO A 52 36.50 -2.08 -31.09
N GLU A 53 36.52 -2.92 -30.03
CA GLU A 53 37.53 -3.94 -29.75
C GLU A 53 37.56 -5.08 -30.80
N LYS A 54 36.50 -5.31 -31.56
CA LYS A 54 36.44 -6.31 -32.63
C LYS A 54 37.08 -5.83 -33.95
N ILE A 55 37.45 -4.57 -34.02
CA ILE A 55 38.14 -3.99 -35.19
C ILE A 55 39.68 -4.07 -35.08
N GLU A 56 40.18 -4.27 -33.84
CA GLU A 56 41.63 -4.51 -33.67
C GLU A 56 42.08 -5.77 -34.46
N GLY A 57 42.93 -5.58 -35.43
CA GLY A 57 43.44 -6.65 -36.31
C GLY A 57 42.69 -6.80 -37.65
N ARG A 58 41.65 -5.97 -37.94
CA ARG A 58 40.99 -5.98 -39.26
C ARG A 58 41.52 -4.85 -40.13
N GLU A 59 41.91 -5.17 -41.34
CA GLU A 59 42.35 -4.14 -42.30
C GLU A 59 41.15 -3.38 -42.87
N PRO A 60 41.23 -2.03 -42.98
CA PRO A 60 40.19 -1.25 -43.65
C PRO A 60 40.19 -1.60 -45.16
N ILE A 61 38.99 -1.61 -45.74
CA ILE A 61 38.87 -1.83 -47.21
C ILE A 61 39.35 -0.60 -47.95
N LYS A 62 39.16 0.59 -47.33
CA LYS A 62 39.64 1.86 -47.90
C LYS A 62 40.18 2.75 -46.80
N LEU A 63 41.32 3.37 -47.10
CA LEU A 63 41.97 4.38 -46.25
C LEU A 63 42.03 5.70 -47.01
N LEU A 64 41.43 6.75 -46.44
CA LEU A 64 41.31 8.06 -47.08
C LEU A 64 41.78 9.17 -46.14
N LYS A 65 42.11 10.35 -46.71
CA LYS A 65 42.41 11.55 -45.96
C LYS A 65 41.47 12.67 -46.37
N THR A 66 41.04 13.48 -45.42
CA THR A 66 40.18 14.64 -45.70
C THR A 66 40.99 15.79 -46.25
N ASN A 67 40.40 16.54 -47.18
CA ASN A 67 40.92 17.81 -47.72
C ASN A 67 40.74 19.00 -46.75
N ILE A 68 41.16 20.22 -47.15
CA ILE A 68 41.08 21.44 -46.34
C ILE A 68 39.65 21.74 -45.90
N GLY A 69 38.63 21.36 -46.70
CA GLY A 69 37.22 21.55 -46.37
C GLY A 69 36.61 20.42 -45.60
N GLY A 70 37.40 19.42 -45.15
CA GLY A 70 36.91 18.26 -44.45
C GLY A 70 36.30 17.17 -45.36
N GLY A 71 36.24 17.40 -46.66
CA GLY A 71 35.70 16.46 -47.62
C GLY A 71 36.70 15.32 -47.93
N PHE A 72 36.19 14.10 -48.19
CA PHE A 72 36.96 13.01 -48.76
C PHE A 72 36.16 12.35 -49.87
N SER A 73 36.87 11.92 -50.91
CA SER A 73 36.28 11.17 -52.03
C SER A 73 37.33 10.34 -52.71
N ASP A 74 36.97 9.10 -53.04
CA ASP A 74 37.82 8.23 -53.86
C ASP A 74 36.98 7.19 -54.60
N ALA A 75 37.51 6.62 -55.68
CA ALA A 75 36.89 5.54 -56.42
C ALA A 75 37.30 4.19 -55.85
N LEU A 76 36.36 3.25 -55.82
CA LEU A 76 36.69 1.87 -55.48
C LEU A 76 37.45 1.20 -56.63
N THR A 77 38.57 0.59 -56.31
CA THR A 77 39.38 -0.15 -57.24
C THR A 77 38.83 -1.55 -57.51
N MET A 78 39.32 -2.25 -58.54
CA MET A 78 38.92 -3.62 -58.82
C MET A 78 39.34 -4.56 -57.67
N GLU A 79 40.40 -4.26 -56.96
CA GLU A 79 40.87 -4.98 -55.79
C GLU A 79 39.88 -4.81 -54.61
N ASP A 80 39.39 -3.58 -54.37
CA ASP A 80 38.35 -3.30 -53.37
C ASP A 80 37.06 -4.09 -53.66
N PHE A 81 36.69 -4.20 -54.92
CA PHE A 81 35.53 -5.00 -55.35
C PHE A 81 35.72 -6.49 -55.13
N GLN A 82 36.91 -7.01 -55.38
CA GLN A 82 37.22 -8.43 -55.12
C GLN A 82 37.12 -8.73 -53.61
N LYS A 83 37.65 -7.87 -52.76
CA LYS A 83 37.54 -7.98 -51.30
C LYS A 83 36.06 -7.95 -50.83
N LEU A 84 35.25 -7.02 -51.34
CA LEU A 84 33.81 -6.93 -51.01
C LEU A 84 33.03 -8.15 -51.53
N ARG A 85 33.37 -8.69 -52.68
CA ARG A 85 32.72 -9.89 -53.24
C ARG A 85 33.07 -11.16 -52.44
N ALA A 86 34.26 -11.26 -51.90
CA ALA A 86 34.72 -12.36 -51.06
C ALA A 86 33.96 -12.37 -49.69
N MET A 87 33.42 -11.23 -49.26
CA MET A 87 32.66 -11.07 -48.01
C MET A 87 31.13 -11.28 -48.20
N GLY A 88 30.64 -11.79 -49.35
CA GLY A 88 29.21 -12.13 -49.56
C GLY A 88 28.43 -11.17 -50.46
N GLY A 89 29.05 -10.17 -51.05
CA GLY A 89 28.44 -9.21 -52.00
C GLY A 89 27.82 -7.99 -51.33
N MET A 90 27.64 -6.88 -52.09
CA MET A 90 27.32 -5.57 -51.57
C MET A 90 25.87 -5.41 -51.00
N ARG A 91 24.98 -6.39 -51.11
CA ARG A 91 23.57 -6.27 -50.69
C ARG A 91 23.35 -6.42 -49.20
N ASP A 92 24.14 -7.24 -48.53
CA ASP A 92 23.93 -7.62 -47.12
C ASP A 92 25.06 -7.14 -46.19
N LEU A 93 25.96 -6.28 -46.72
CA LEU A 93 27.02 -5.72 -45.92
C LEU A 93 26.62 -4.37 -45.29
N LYS A 94 26.99 -4.24 -44.00
CA LYS A 94 26.87 -2.98 -43.26
C LYS A 94 28.20 -2.24 -43.30
N MET A 95 28.16 -0.94 -43.61
CA MET A 95 29.33 -0.09 -43.65
C MET A 95 29.61 0.53 -42.28
N ALA A 96 30.86 0.56 -41.87
CA ALA A 96 31.33 1.30 -40.72
C ALA A 96 32.48 2.20 -41.08
N VAL A 97 32.55 3.37 -40.48
CA VAL A 97 33.60 4.35 -40.70
C VAL A 97 34.27 4.69 -39.39
N LYS A 98 35.59 4.61 -39.35
CA LYS A 98 36.42 5.07 -38.23
C LYS A 98 37.24 6.29 -38.74
N VAL A 99 37.17 7.39 -37.96
CA VAL A 99 37.94 8.58 -38.28
C VAL A 99 38.89 8.91 -37.16
N LEU A 100 40.16 9.14 -37.53
CA LEU A 100 41.25 9.45 -36.64
C LEU A 100 41.83 10.82 -36.97
N LYS A 101 42.11 11.66 -35.98
CA LYS A 101 42.82 12.90 -36.11
C LYS A 101 43.49 13.27 -34.78
N ASP A 102 44.74 13.64 -34.82
CA ASP A 102 45.49 14.09 -33.64
C ASP A 102 44.79 15.32 -33.01
N GLY A 103 44.62 15.33 -31.69
CA GLY A 103 43.90 16.35 -30.95
C GLY A 103 42.35 16.20 -30.95
N TYR A 104 41.82 15.14 -31.56
CA TYR A 104 40.38 14.81 -31.55
C TYR A 104 40.12 13.42 -31.05
N VAL A 105 38.93 13.18 -30.51
CA VAL A 105 38.45 11.86 -30.11
C VAL A 105 38.09 11.06 -31.36
N SER A 106 38.66 9.87 -31.49
CA SER A 106 38.36 9.00 -32.63
C SER A 106 36.88 8.66 -32.69
N SER A 107 36.25 8.79 -33.83
CA SER A 107 34.86 8.42 -34.08
C SER A 107 34.80 7.07 -34.80
N PHE A 108 33.97 6.16 -34.31
CA PHE A 108 33.61 4.93 -35.00
C PHE A 108 32.08 4.81 -35.03
N SER A 109 31.50 4.66 -36.23
CA SER A 109 30.06 4.52 -36.37
C SER A 109 29.69 3.63 -37.55
N PHE A 110 28.60 2.86 -37.40
CA PHE A 110 27.92 2.28 -38.55
C PHE A 110 27.15 3.36 -39.28
N VAL A 111 27.30 3.42 -40.60
CA VAL A 111 26.68 4.43 -41.43
C VAL A 111 25.75 3.79 -42.46
N GLU A 112 24.64 4.46 -42.73
CA GLU A 112 23.75 4.12 -43.83
C GLU A 112 24.01 5.10 -44.98
N PRO A 113 24.84 4.74 -45.97
CA PRO A 113 25.24 5.66 -47.00
C PRO A 113 24.09 5.90 -48.00
N LYS A 114 23.98 7.13 -48.47
CA LYS A 114 23.05 7.47 -49.54
C LYS A 114 23.65 7.05 -50.86
N ARG A 115 22.95 6.24 -51.64
CA ARG A 115 23.40 5.77 -52.96
C ARG A 115 22.77 6.68 -54.04
N ILE A 116 23.61 7.37 -54.78
CA ILE A 116 23.21 8.24 -55.85
C ILE A 116 23.64 7.60 -57.18
N ARG A 117 22.71 7.26 -58.05
CA ARG A 117 22.97 6.66 -59.36
C ARG A 117 23.01 7.75 -60.42
N SER A 118 24.09 7.81 -61.25
CA SER A 118 24.24 8.66 -62.41
C SER A 118 24.47 7.83 -63.68
N GLU A 119 24.36 8.46 -64.87
CA GLU A 119 24.60 7.75 -66.12
C GLU A 119 26.04 7.21 -66.26
N MET A 120 26.98 7.80 -65.55
CA MET A 120 28.39 7.46 -65.57
C MET A 120 28.89 6.60 -64.40
N GLY A 121 28.03 6.25 -63.42
CA GLY A 121 28.40 5.44 -62.24
C GLY A 121 27.51 5.56 -61.06
N MET A 122 27.90 5.01 -59.96
CA MET A 122 27.22 5.05 -58.66
C MET A 122 28.09 5.74 -57.63
N GLN A 123 27.56 6.75 -56.95
CA GLN A 123 28.21 7.41 -55.83
C GLN A 123 27.61 6.97 -54.53
N VAL A 124 28.45 6.63 -53.56
CA VAL A 124 28.06 6.28 -52.19
C VAL A 124 28.44 7.46 -51.29
N GLU A 125 27.45 8.21 -50.87
CA GLU A 125 27.64 9.38 -50.01
C GLU A 125 27.49 8.97 -48.55
N ILE A 126 28.60 9.13 -47.77
CA ILE A 126 28.59 8.90 -46.33
C ILE A 126 28.07 10.15 -45.61
N PRO A 127 27.16 10.01 -44.61
CA PRO A 127 26.70 11.11 -43.80
C PRO A 127 27.84 11.87 -43.13
N VAL A 128 27.68 13.17 -42.88
CA VAL A 128 28.67 13.99 -42.20
C VAL A 128 29.10 13.36 -40.87
N ILE A 129 30.41 13.18 -40.65
CA ILE A 129 30.95 12.67 -39.41
C ILE A 129 31.50 13.84 -38.59
N VAL A 130 31.02 13.97 -37.38
CA VAL A 130 31.44 15.04 -36.44
C VAL A 130 32.50 14.48 -35.50
N LEU A 131 33.69 15.12 -35.43
CA LEU A 131 34.71 14.85 -34.43
C LEU A 131 34.69 15.93 -33.35
N PHE A 132 34.89 15.49 -32.11
CA PHE A 132 35.04 16.38 -30.96
C PHE A 132 36.49 16.53 -30.58
N ARG A 133 36.94 17.74 -30.22
CA ARG A 133 38.30 17.94 -29.73
C ARG A 133 38.50 17.18 -28.41
N ALA A 134 39.73 16.70 -28.19
CA ALA A 134 40.03 15.94 -27.00
C ALA A 134 39.93 16.74 -25.71
N ASP A 135 40.10 18.07 -25.77
CA ASP A 135 39.93 19.01 -24.69
C ASP A 135 38.43 19.38 -24.44
N GLU A 136 37.60 19.32 -25.47
CA GLU A 136 36.14 19.48 -25.34
C GLU A 136 35.42 18.23 -24.87
N ALA A 137 36.00 17.06 -25.10
CA ALA A 137 35.39 15.77 -24.73
C ALA A 137 35.38 15.50 -23.21
N ILE A 138 35.91 16.40 -22.38
CA ILE A 138 35.95 16.27 -20.91
C ILE A 138 34.71 16.87 -20.23
N THR A 139 33.81 17.52 -20.94
CA THR A 139 32.49 17.76 -20.37
C THR A 139 31.66 16.50 -20.55
N ALA A 140 31.70 15.64 -19.54
CA ALA A 140 30.78 14.50 -19.47
C ALA A 140 29.38 14.99 -19.84
N VAL A 141 28.83 14.54 -20.94
CA VAL A 141 27.40 14.58 -21.21
C VAL A 141 26.79 13.68 -20.17
N GLU A 142 26.47 14.27 -19.02
CA GLU A 142 25.64 13.64 -18.03
C GLU A 142 24.31 13.39 -18.74
N ILE A 143 24.10 12.19 -19.28
CA ILE A 143 22.80 11.77 -19.78
C ILE A 143 21.92 11.75 -18.52
N LYS A 144 21.31 12.87 -18.22
CA LYS A 144 20.29 12.99 -17.17
C LYS A 144 19.11 12.17 -17.65
N THR A 145 19.13 10.88 -17.31
CA THR A 145 17.92 10.08 -17.40
C THR A 145 16.82 10.85 -16.67
N ARG A 146 15.68 11.05 -17.32
CA ARG A 146 14.54 11.76 -16.70
C ARG A 146 14.21 11.07 -15.39
N ALA A 147 14.06 11.85 -14.32
CA ALA A 147 13.76 11.32 -13.01
C ALA A 147 12.42 10.57 -13.00
N VAL A 148 11.46 11.04 -13.78
CA VAL A 148 10.13 10.48 -13.91
C VAL A 148 9.73 10.44 -15.38
N GLU A 149 9.18 9.31 -15.81
CA GLU A 149 8.70 9.08 -17.16
C GLU A 149 7.33 8.41 -17.13
N MET A 150 6.43 8.80 -18.02
CA MET A 150 5.13 8.14 -18.18
C MET A 150 5.18 7.20 -19.37
N LYS A 151 4.87 5.92 -19.15
CA LYS A 151 4.73 4.89 -20.19
C LYS A 151 3.32 4.34 -20.18
N GLY A 152 2.47 4.84 -21.06
CA GLY A 152 1.04 4.53 -21.00
C GLY A 152 0.41 5.08 -19.72
N ASP A 153 -0.21 4.22 -18.91
CA ASP A 153 -0.80 4.52 -17.60
C ASP A 153 0.19 4.39 -16.44
N THR A 154 1.41 3.96 -16.72
CA THR A 154 2.44 3.68 -15.72
C THR A 154 3.36 4.87 -15.53
N THR A 155 3.46 5.36 -14.31
CA THR A 155 4.49 6.31 -13.89
C THR A 155 5.76 5.55 -13.54
N GLU A 156 6.80 5.67 -14.36
CA GLU A 156 8.11 5.07 -14.13
C GLU A 156 9.04 6.10 -13.50
N ILE A 157 9.58 5.79 -12.33
CA ILE A 157 10.47 6.68 -11.56
C ILE A 157 11.83 6.01 -11.47
N ASN A 158 12.86 6.69 -11.96
CA ASN A 158 14.22 6.16 -11.97
C ASN A 158 14.85 6.35 -10.57
N ALA A 159 15.20 5.25 -9.92
CA ALA A 159 15.77 5.25 -8.57
C ALA A 159 17.11 5.98 -8.48
N SER A 160 17.92 6.00 -9.55
CA SER A 160 19.25 6.64 -9.56
C SER A 160 19.22 8.15 -9.35
N ASN A 161 18.08 8.79 -9.62
CA ASN A 161 17.90 10.24 -9.43
C ASN A 161 17.64 10.64 -7.99
N PHE A 162 17.40 9.67 -7.09
CA PHE A 162 17.10 9.89 -5.68
C PHE A 162 18.23 9.34 -4.82
N LYS A 163 18.92 10.23 -4.14
CA LYS A 163 20.05 9.86 -3.28
C LYS A 163 19.51 9.34 -1.95
N THR A 164 19.88 8.12 -1.61
CA THR A 164 19.55 7.47 -0.35
C THR A 164 20.81 7.00 0.35
N ASN A 165 20.73 6.82 1.66
CA ASN A 165 21.80 6.17 2.40
C ASN A 165 22.02 4.72 1.91
N PRO A 166 23.21 4.18 2.01
CA PRO A 166 23.51 2.80 1.53
C PRO A 166 22.69 1.70 2.21
N ASP A 167 22.12 1.97 3.39
CA ASP A 167 21.28 1.00 4.14
C ASP A 167 19.79 1.30 4.03
N ALA A 168 19.43 2.28 3.20
CA ALA A 168 18.06 2.67 3.00
C ALA A 168 17.22 1.51 2.47
N SER A 169 16.00 1.39 2.94
CA SER A 169 14.98 0.48 2.43
C SER A 169 14.31 1.04 1.17
N ALA A 170 13.53 0.22 0.50
CA ALA A 170 12.66 0.69 -0.58
C ALA A 170 11.70 1.78 -0.10
N GLU A 171 11.22 1.71 1.14
CA GLU A 171 10.38 2.74 1.74
C GLU A 171 11.08 4.10 1.79
N ASP A 172 12.35 4.14 2.24
CA ASP A 172 13.13 5.37 2.31
C ASP A 172 13.37 5.99 0.92
N LEU A 173 13.49 5.15 -0.09
CA LEU A 173 13.62 5.59 -1.48
C LEU A 173 12.30 6.17 -2.00
N VAL A 174 11.18 5.45 -1.83
CA VAL A 174 9.88 5.89 -2.39
C VAL A 174 9.33 7.13 -1.69
N LYS A 175 9.65 7.36 -0.41
CA LYS A 175 9.33 8.61 0.30
C LYS A 175 9.89 9.87 -0.37
N LYS A 176 10.99 9.74 -1.13
CA LYS A 176 11.61 10.85 -1.87
C LYS A 176 11.02 11.05 -3.26
N MET A 177 10.19 10.12 -3.71
CA MET A 177 9.61 10.17 -5.05
C MET A 177 8.42 11.13 -5.10
N PRO A 178 8.27 11.92 -6.17
CA PRO A 178 7.17 12.87 -6.30
C PRO A 178 5.83 12.14 -6.36
N GLY A 179 4.85 12.65 -5.59
CA GLY A 179 3.50 12.07 -5.54
C GLY A 179 3.37 10.79 -4.71
N VAL A 180 4.40 10.44 -3.95
CA VAL A 180 4.39 9.32 -3.01
C VAL A 180 4.53 9.84 -1.59
N THR A 181 3.68 9.36 -0.70
CA THR A 181 3.76 9.58 0.73
C THR A 181 3.84 8.23 1.44
N SER A 182 4.57 8.15 2.52
CA SER A 182 4.64 6.92 3.31
C SER A 182 4.69 7.24 4.79
N ASN A 183 3.87 6.53 5.55
CA ASN A 183 3.84 6.56 6.99
C ASN A 183 3.89 5.12 7.51
N ASN A 184 4.95 4.79 8.25
CA ASN A 184 5.17 3.47 8.88
C ASN A 184 4.94 2.25 7.96
N GLY A 185 5.38 2.34 6.68
CA GLY A 185 5.25 1.27 5.68
C GLY A 185 3.92 1.26 4.92
N GLU A 186 2.95 2.07 5.32
CA GLU A 186 1.82 2.37 4.48
C GLU A 186 2.20 3.44 3.46
N VAL A 187 2.03 3.13 2.20
CA VAL A 187 2.38 4.02 1.10
C VAL A 187 1.13 4.43 0.35
N GLU A 188 1.00 5.73 0.17
CA GLU A 188 0.04 6.31 -0.75
C GLU A 188 0.79 6.84 -1.98
N ALA A 189 0.31 6.50 -3.14
CA ALA A 189 0.83 6.99 -4.40
C ALA A 189 -0.29 7.66 -5.19
N GLN A 190 -0.04 8.90 -5.62
CA GLN A 190 -1.05 9.69 -6.34
C GLN A 190 -2.37 9.81 -5.53
N GLY A 191 -2.27 9.96 -4.20
CA GLY A 191 -3.39 10.13 -3.28
C GLY A 191 -4.20 8.86 -2.97
N GLU A 192 -3.74 7.70 -3.42
CA GLU A 192 -4.37 6.41 -3.13
C GLU A 192 -3.43 5.46 -2.41
N LYS A 193 -3.97 4.69 -1.48
CA LYS A 193 -3.21 3.64 -0.79
C LYS A 193 -2.75 2.59 -1.80
N VAL A 194 -1.45 2.32 -1.83
CA VAL A 194 -0.87 1.22 -2.61
C VAL A 194 -1.29 -0.08 -1.95
N LYS A 195 -2.08 -0.87 -2.66
CA LYS A 195 -2.62 -2.14 -2.15
C LYS A 195 -1.76 -3.35 -2.52
N ARG A 196 -0.90 -3.20 -3.55
CA ARG A 196 -0.07 -4.29 -4.06
C ARG A 196 1.33 -3.79 -4.39
N VAL A 197 2.35 -4.54 -3.96
CA VAL A 197 3.73 -4.32 -4.39
C VAL A 197 4.25 -5.56 -5.11
N LEU A 198 4.80 -5.33 -6.29
CA LEU A 198 5.44 -6.34 -7.12
C LEU A 198 6.96 -6.10 -7.13
N ILE A 199 7.74 -7.17 -7.28
CA ILE A 199 9.16 -7.08 -7.61
C ILE A 199 9.37 -7.71 -8.98
N ASP A 200 9.83 -6.90 -9.95
CA ASP A 200 9.97 -7.27 -11.37
C ASP A 200 8.72 -7.97 -11.93
N GLY A 201 7.53 -7.43 -11.60
CA GLY A 201 6.24 -7.92 -12.07
C GLY A 201 5.66 -9.11 -11.31
N LYS A 202 6.35 -9.66 -10.31
CA LYS A 202 5.86 -10.80 -9.52
C LYS A 202 5.44 -10.36 -8.10
N PRO A 203 4.35 -10.90 -7.54
CA PRO A 203 3.94 -10.62 -6.17
C PRO A 203 5.05 -10.98 -5.18
N TYR A 204 5.24 -10.12 -4.18
CA TYR A 204 6.20 -10.33 -3.10
C TYR A 204 5.43 -10.35 -1.79
N PHE A 205 5.39 -11.51 -1.15
CA PHE A 205 4.57 -11.79 0.04
C PHE A 205 3.07 -11.46 -0.13
N GLY A 206 2.51 -11.81 -1.31
CA GLY A 206 1.09 -11.59 -1.60
C GLY A 206 0.76 -10.12 -1.77
N ASP A 207 -0.26 -9.63 -1.05
CA ASP A 207 -0.74 -8.26 -1.12
C ASP A 207 -0.26 -7.42 0.08
N ASP A 208 0.91 -7.74 0.69
CA ASP A 208 1.49 -6.95 1.78
C ASP A 208 2.54 -5.95 1.28
N PRO A 209 2.20 -4.66 1.04
CA PRO A 209 3.13 -3.65 0.59
C PRO A 209 4.23 -3.36 1.60
N LYS A 210 3.94 -3.46 2.91
CA LYS A 210 4.88 -3.17 3.99
C LYS A 210 6.03 -4.16 4.01
N ALA A 211 5.73 -5.46 3.77
CA ALA A 211 6.74 -6.50 3.68
C ALA A 211 7.76 -6.21 2.57
N ALA A 212 7.31 -5.76 1.40
CA ALA A 212 8.20 -5.39 0.30
C ALA A 212 9.01 -4.12 0.61
N LEU A 213 8.35 -3.07 1.05
CA LEU A 213 8.97 -1.74 1.19
C LEU A 213 9.96 -1.65 2.35
N LYS A 214 9.72 -2.35 3.45
CA LYS A 214 10.62 -2.39 4.61
C LYS A 214 11.83 -3.30 4.38
N ASN A 215 11.68 -4.38 3.62
CA ASN A 215 12.67 -5.45 3.54
C ASN A 215 13.49 -5.49 2.26
N VAL A 216 13.13 -4.73 1.21
CA VAL A 216 13.94 -4.60 -0.01
C VAL A 216 14.90 -3.43 0.13
N PRO A 217 16.24 -3.63 -0.04
CA PRO A 217 17.20 -2.54 0.01
C PRO A 217 17.03 -1.57 -1.17
N ALA A 218 17.15 -0.27 -0.93
CA ALA A 218 17.04 0.76 -1.98
C ALA A 218 18.07 0.61 -3.08
N ASP A 219 19.27 0.16 -2.76
CA ASP A 219 20.38 0.05 -3.70
C ASP A 219 20.26 -1.08 -4.73
N VAL A 220 19.37 -2.06 -4.50
CA VAL A 220 19.05 -3.09 -5.51
C VAL A 220 18.01 -2.60 -6.53
N ILE A 221 17.38 -1.45 -6.29
CA ILE A 221 16.29 -0.92 -7.11
C ILE A 221 16.85 -0.11 -8.29
N SER A 222 16.37 -0.41 -9.49
CA SER A 222 16.66 0.36 -10.71
C SER A 222 15.59 1.42 -10.95
N LYS A 223 14.32 1.01 -10.87
CA LYS A 223 13.16 1.85 -11.16
C LYS A 223 11.98 1.45 -10.27
N VAL A 224 11.07 2.39 -10.05
CA VAL A 224 9.77 2.13 -9.44
C VAL A 224 8.69 2.52 -10.43
N GLN A 225 7.76 1.61 -10.69
CA GLN A 225 6.62 1.82 -11.56
C GLN A 225 5.35 1.89 -10.71
N ILE A 226 4.53 2.92 -10.92
CA ILE A 226 3.27 3.14 -10.22
C ILE A 226 2.16 3.19 -11.26
N PHE A 227 1.16 2.34 -11.11
CA PHE A 227 0.04 2.24 -12.04
C PHE A 227 -1.21 1.69 -11.36
N ASP A 228 -2.34 1.89 -12.00
CA ASP A 228 -3.59 1.24 -11.64
C ASP A 228 -3.64 -0.11 -12.37
N ALA A 229 -3.30 -1.20 -11.66
CA ALA A 229 -3.38 -2.53 -12.22
C ALA A 229 -4.85 -2.86 -12.51
N GLN A 230 -5.13 -3.17 -13.75
CA GLN A 230 -6.44 -3.65 -14.17
C GLN A 230 -6.72 -5.04 -13.58
N SER A 231 -8.00 -5.43 -13.53
CA SER A 231 -8.37 -6.81 -13.25
C SER A 231 -7.79 -7.76 -14.31
N GLU A 232 -7.65 -9.03 -13.98
CA GLU A 232 -7.16 -10.04 -14.94
C GLU A 232 -8.08 -10.12 -16.16
N ARG A 233 -9.39 -9.95 -15.93
CA ARG A 233 -10.40 -9.88 -16.97
C ARG A 233 -10.17 -8.69 -17.91
N SER A 234 -10.02 -7.48 -17.37
CA SER A 234 -9.73 -6.29 -18.17
C SER A 234 -8.42 -6.40 -18.94
N ALA A 235 -7.39 -6.96 -18.33
CA ALA A 235 -6.09 -7.20 -18.99
C ALA A 235 -6.21 -8.22 -20.13
N PHE A 236 -7.08 -9.21 -19.99
CA PHE A 236 -7.31 -10.26 -20.99
C PHE A 236 -8.20 -9.80 -22.15
N THR A 237 -9.31 -9.13 -21.83
CA THR A 237 -10.30 -8.68 -22.82
C THR A 237 -9.91 -7.39 -23.51
N GLY A 238 -9.07 -6.55 -22.85
CA GLY A 238 -8.74 -5.20 -23.27
C GLY A 238 -9.83 -4.18 -22.96
N PHE A 239 -10.90 -4.57 -22.25
CA PHE A 239 -11.95 -3.67 -21.76
C PHE A 239 -11.75 -3.39 -20.26
N ASP A 240 -11.87 -2.11 -19.89
CA ASP A 240 -11.76 -1.70 -18.50
C ASP A 240 -13.10 -1.96 -17.78
N ASP A 241 -13.08 -2.88 -16.81
CA ASP A 241 -14.25 -3.20 -15.97
C ASP A 241 -14.41 -2.22 -14.79
N GLY A 242 -13.53 -1.22 -14.69
CA GLY A 242 -13.49 -0.25 -13.60
C GLY A 242 -12.87 -0.78 -12.31
N ASN A 243 -12.50 -2.05 -12.26
CA ASN A 243 -11.83 -2.65 -11.11
C ASN A 243 -10.31 -2.48 -11.25
N THR A 244 -9.77 -1.48 -10.58
CA THR A 244 -8.33 -1.23 -10.60
C THR A 244 -7.75 -1.30 -9.19
N THR A 245 -6.50 -1.76 -9.12
CA THR A 245 -5.75 -1.82 -7.86
C THR A 245 -4.50 -0.96 -7.98
N LYS A 246 -4.35 0.06 -7.11
CA LYS A 246 -3.13 0.87 -7.06
C LYS A 246 -1.94 -0.03 -6.74
N THR A 247 -1.05 -0.18 -7.72
CA THR A 247 0.07 -1.12 -7.69
C THR A 247 1.40 -0.38 -7.86
N MET A 248 2.38 -0.79 -7.08
CA MET A 248 3.76 -0.37 -7.20
C MET A 248 4.61 -1.56 -7.62
N ASN A 249 5.35 -1.45 -8.73
CA ASN A 249 6.25 -2.48 -9.20
C ASN A 249 7.71 -2.01 -9.06
N ILE A 250 8.46 -2.66 -8.22
CA ILE A 250 9.88 -2.41 -7.97
C ILE A 250 10.68 -3.20 -9.01
N ILE A 251 11.35 -2.50 -9.92
CA ILE A 251 12.25 -3.11 -10.90
C ILE A 251 13.65 -3.15 -10.32
N THR A 252 14.20 -4.35 -10.20
CA THR A 252 15.56 -4.55 -9.70
C THR A 252 16.60 -4.30 -10.80
N LYS A 253 17.84 -3.96 -10.39
CA LYS A 253 18.99 -3.87 -11.29
C LYS A 253 19.27 -5.26 -11.89
N MET A 254 19.75 -5.30 -13.13
CA MET A 254 19.93 -6.56 -13.88
C MET A 254 20.76 -7.62 -13.12
N GLY A 255 21.81 -7.22 -12.42
CA GLY A 255 22.65 -8.15 -11.64
C GLY A 255 21.92 -8.84 -10.48
N PHE A 256 20.80 -8.29 -10.01
CA PHE A 256 20.00 -8.88 -8.93
C PHE A 256 18.88 -9.80 -9.42
N LYS A 257 18.58 -9.84 -10.72
CA LYS A 257 17.66 -10.83 -11.30
C LYS A 257 18.18 -12.27 -11.20
N LYS A 258 19.51 -12.44 -11.05
CA LYS A 258 20.19 -13.71 -10.77
C LYS A 258 21.18 -13.48 -9.63
N GLY A 259 20.71 -13.39 -8.39
CA GLY A 259 21.56 -13.02 -7.26
C GLY A 259 20.95 -13.35 -5.93
N ARG A 260 21.71 -13.05 -4.89
CA ARG A 260 21.29 -13.21 -3.49
C ARG A 260 21.50 -11.90 -2.76
N PHE A 261 20.50 -11.49 -2.02
CA PHE A 261 20.59 -10.30 -1.17
C PHE A 261 19.75 -10.48 0.09
N GLY A 262 20.14 -9.79 1.14
CA GLY A 262 19.42 -9.87 2.40
C GLY A 262 20.11 -9.06 3.50
N LYS A 263 19.47 -9.08 4.66
CA LYS A 263 19.92 -8.37 5.85
C LYS A 263 19.73 -9.30 7.06
N PHE A 264 20.74 -9.41 7.89
CA PHE A 264 20.69 -10.13 9.17
C PHE A 264 21.02 -9.12 10.25
N TYR A 265 20.22 -9.08 11.31
CA TYR A 265 20.46 -8.15 12.40
C TYR A 265 20.08 -8.75 13.74
N GLY A 266 20.78 -8.30 14.78
CA GLY A 266 20.48 -8.61 16.16
C GLY A 266 20.85 -7.44 17.04
N GLY A 267 20.07 -7.23 18.09
CA GLY A 267 20.30 -6.14 19.02
C GLY A 267 19.78 -6.49 20.41
N LEU A 268 20.51 -6.03 21.41
CA LEU A 268 20.16 -6.11 22.81
C LEU A 268 20.25 -4.74 23.44
N GLY A 269 19.33 -4.45 24.34
CA GLY A 269 19.24 -3.17 25.01
C GLY A 269 18.58 -3.27 26.36
N GLN A 270 18.49 -2.13 27.02
CA GLN A 270 17.94 -1.99 28.35
C GLN A 270 17.02 -0.77 28.42
N SER A 271 15.88 -0.91 29.08
CA SER A 271 15.05 0.22 29.51
C SER A 271 15.74 1.00 30.61
N ILE A 272 15.62 2.34 30.57
CA ILE A 272 16.29 3.24 31.52
C ILE A 272 15.27 4.08 32.31
N ASP A 273 14.00 3.74 32.23
CA ASP A 273 12.90 4.50 32.82
C ASP A 273 12.47 4.07 34.21
N GLY A 274 13.10 3.03 34.78
CA GLY A 274 12.75 2.49 36.09
C GLY A 274 11.53 1.58 36.10
N THR A 275 10.88 1.33 34.95
CA THR A 275 9.80 0.34 34.82
C THR A 275 10.38 -1.07 34.77
N GLY A 276 9.72 -2.07 35.35
CA GLY A 276 10.28 -3.40 35.58
C GLY A 276 10.65 -4.25 34.33
N ASP A 277 10.35 -3.76 33.11
CA ASP A 277 10.70 -4.46 31.86
C ASP A 277 12.08 -4.02 31.34
N LEU A 278 13.13 -4.60 31.91
CA LEU A 278 14.51 -4.18 31.74
C LEU A 278 15.11 -4.54 30.38
N LEU A 279 14.83 -5.72 29.84
CA LEU A 279 15.48 -6.22 28.61
C LEU A 279 14.72 -5.82 27.35
N LYS A 280 15.37 -5.11 26.46
CA LYS A 280 14.90 -4.83 25.11
C LYS A 280 15.72 -5.62 24.10
N TYR A 281 15.07 -6.23 23.12
CA TYR A 281 15.74 -7.02 22.10
C TYR A 281 15.09 -6.89 20.73
N GLN A 282 15.89 -7.10 19.70
CA GLN A 282 15.44 -7.35 18.34
C GLN A 282 16.37 -8.32 17.63
N ALA A 283 15.81 -9.18 16.79
CA ALA A 283 16.57 -9.99 15.86
C ALA A 283 15.77 -10.19 14.58
N GLY A 284 16.47 -10.28 13.47
CA GLY A 284 15.78 -10.53 12.23
C GLY A 284 16.71 -10.92 11.09
N ALA A 285 16.12 -11.55 10.09
CA ALA A 285 16.78 -12.01 8.90
C ALA A 285 15.88 -11.82 7.69
N THR A 286 16.41 -11.23 6.63
CA THR A 286 15.82 -11.28 5.30
C THR A 286 16.80 -11.96 4.38
N TYR A 287 16.35 -12.92 3.59
CA TYR A 287 17.18 -13.61 2.62
C TYR A 287 16.39 -13.81 1.33
N ASN A 288 16.91 -13.30 0.23
CA ASN A 288 16.29 -13.39 -1.08
C ASN A 288 17.28 -14.06 -2.04
N THR A 289 16.81 -15.05 -2.77
CA THR A 289 17.56 -15.67 -3.85
C THR A 289 16.69 -15.67 -5.10
N PHE A 290 17.19 -15.00 -6.15
CA PHE A 290 16.53 -14.88 -7.43
C PHE A 290 17.37 -15.59 -8.50
N ASN A 291 16.70 -16.36 -9.33
CA ASN A 291 17.30 -17.02 -10.49
C ASN A 291 16.31 -16.95 -11.67
N GLY A 292 16.23 -15.79 -12.29
CA GLY A 292 15.25 -15.49 -13.33
C GLY A 292 13.82 -15.51 -12.77
N ASP A 293 13.00 -16.46 -13.25
CA ASP A 293 11.64 -16.62 -12.80
C ASP A 293 11.51 -17.26 -11.42
N ARG A 294 12.46 -18.11 -11.04
CA ARG A 294 12.47 -18.76 -9.72
C ARG A 294 12.96 -17.82 -8.64
N ARG A 295 12.14 -17.62 -7.61
CA ARG A 295 12.40 -16.71 -6.50
C ARG A 295 12.01 -17.34 -5.19
N TRP A 296 12.92 -17.26 -4.23
CA TRP A 296 12.69 -17.62 -2.85
C TRP A 296 13.01 -16.43 -1.96
N SER A 297 12.14 -16.17 -1.01
CA SER A 297 12.38 -15.16 0.01
C SER A 297 12.04 -15.73 1.37
N LEU A 298 12.97 -15.57 2.32
CA LEU A 298 12.80 -15.87 3.74
C LEU A 298 12.83 -14.56 4.50
N LEU A 299 11.95 -14.45 5.47
CA LEU A 299 11.82 -13.31 6.35
C LEU A 299 11.58 -13.81 7.78
N PHE A 300 12.41 -13.36 8.70
CA PHE A 300 12.28 -13.63 10.12
C PHE A 300 12.46 -12.35 10.91
N GLN A 301 11.65 -12.14 11.94
CA GLN A 301 11.79 -11.02 12.86
C GLN A 301 11.26 -11.41 14.23
N THR A 302 11.96 -11.00 15.29
CA THR A 302 11.45 -11.01 16.66
C THR A 302 11.93 -9.78 17.40
N ASN A 303 11.06 -9.18 18.22
CA ASN A 303 11.39 -8.01 19.02
C ASN A 303 10.31 -7.71 20.08
N ASN A 304 10.69 -6.91 21.10
CA ASN A 304 9.79 -6.31 22.07
C ASN A 304 9.89 -4.77 22.09
N ILE A 305 10.16 -4.18 20.92
CA ILE A 305 10.34 -2.73 20.74
C ILE A 305 9.32 -2.15 19.73
N ASN A 306 8.16 -2.77 19.62
CA ASN A 306 7.05 -2.34 18.75
C ASN A 306 7.42 -2.23 17.26
N GLU A 307 8.51 -2.86 16.78
CA GLU A 307 8.86 -2.88 15.37
C GLU A 307 8.05 -3.94 14.61
N GLN A 308 7.29 -3.49 13.62
CA GLN A 308 6.51 -4.36 12.74
C GLN A 308 6.87 -4.07 11.28
N ASN A 309 7.44 -5.06 10.59
CA ASN A 309 7.82 -4.96 9.18
C ASN A 309 6.76 -5.57 8.24
N PHE A 310 5.53 -5.82 8.73
CA PHE A 310 4.40 -6.41 8.01
C PHE A 310 3.10 -5.70 8.35
N ALA A 311 2.12 -5.76 7.45
CA ALA A 311 0.77 -5.32 7.74
C ALA A 311 0.04 -6.37 8.60
N VAL A 312 -0.32 -6.01 9.82
CA VAL A 312 -1.07 -6.87 10.77
C VAL A 312 -2.59 -6.74 10.59
N GLU A 313 -3.03 -5.72 9.90
CA GLU A 313 -4.46 -5.34 9.80
C GLU A 313 -5.34 -6.40 9.14
N ASP A 314 -4.80 -7.20 8.22
CA ASP A 314 -5.54 -8.29 7.56
C ASP A 314 -5.70 -9.55 8.44
N ILE A 315 -5.06 -9.61 9.59
CA ILE A 315 -5.01 -10.78 10.46
C ILE A 315 -6.22 -10.82 11.41
N MET A 316 -6.84 -9.69 11.69
CA MET A 316 -7.95 -9.61 12.66
C MET A 316 -9.28 -10.20 12.18
N GLY A 317 -9.39 -10.63 10.94
CA GLY A 317 -10.65 -11.03 10.31
C GLY A 317 -11.14 -12.44 10.61
N ALA A 318 -10.30 -13.39 10.98
CA ALA A 318 -10.67 -14.80 11.03
C ALA A 318 -11.58 -15.17 12.22
N LEU A 319 -11.45 -14.51 13.35
CA LEU A 319 -12.28 -14.75 14.54
C LEU A 319 -13.52 -13.86 14.64
N GLY A 320 -13.78 -13.02 13.64
CA GLY A 320 -14.85 -12.05 13.71
C GLY A 320 -14.65 -10.98 14.80
N MET A 321 -13.47 -10.90 15.40
CA MET A 321 -13.11 -9.88 16.40
C MET A 321 -12.85 -8.50 15.78
N GLY A 322 -12.95 -8.37 14.45
CA GLY A 322 -13.07 -7.11 13.73
C GLY A 322 -14.43 -6.44 13.89
N GLY A 323 -15.34 -7.09 14.61
CA GLY A 323 -16.62 -6.54 15.03
C GLY A 323 -16.40 -5.54 16.16
N ASN A 324 -16.41 -4.31 15.79
CA ASN A 324 -16.93 -3.14 16.48
C ASN A 324 -17.07 -3.27 18.01
N ARG A 325 -15.97 -3.45 18.74
CA ARG A 325 -15.96 -3.14 20.17
C ARG A 325 -15.98 -1.62 20.34
N GLY A 326 -17.15 -1.09 20.56
CA GLY A 326 -17.41 0.35 20.70
C GLY A 326 -17.88 1.00 19.41
N GLY A 327 -19.13 1.39 19.37
CA GLY A 327 -19.86 1.94 18.22
C GLY A 327 -19.39 3.30 17.69
N GLY A 328 -18.11 3.45 17.42
CA GLY A 328 -17.54 4.66 16.83
C GLY A 328 -16.33 4.43 15.94
N MET A 329 -15.62 3.31 16.11
CA MET A 329 -14.34 3.08 15.45
C MET A 329 -14.46 2.71 13.96
N GLY A 330 -15.60 2.18 13.50
CA GLY A 330 -15.82 1.81 12.10
C GLY A 330 -15.97 2.99 11.15
N MET A 331 -16.53 4.11 11.64
CA MET A 331 -16.77 5.31 10.83
C MET A 331 -15.54 6.22 10.71
N PHE A 332 -14.63 6.17 11.68
CA PHE A 332 -13.39 6.96 11.70
C PHE A 332 -12.21 6.32 10.98
N ARG A 333 -12.33 5.10 10.43
CA ARG A 333 -11.29 4.55 9.55
C ARG A 333 -10.92 5.45 8.37
N GLY A 334 -11.84 6.31 7.94
CA GLY A 334 -11.56 7.37 6.96
C GLY A 334 -10.84 8.60 7.52
N ALA A 335 -11.07 8.95 8.80
CA ALA A 335 -10.42 10.06 9.48
C ALA A 335 -9.19 9.62 10.30
N GLY A 336 -9.13 8.35 10.71
CA GLY A 336 -8.06 7.78 11.52
C GLY A 336 -6.69 7.72 10.84
N ASN A 337 -6.61 7.90 9.52
CA ASN A 337 -5.34 8.07 8.82
C ASN A 337 -4.64 9.41 9.12
N PHE A 338 -5.28 10.30 9.86
CA PHE A 338 -4.66 11.55 10.31
C PHE A 338 -3.89 11.41 11.62
N PHE A 339 -4.15 10.34 12.35
CA PHE A 339 -3.36 10.04 13.54
C PHE A 339 -2.17 9.20 13.09
N SER A 340 -1.02 9.80 12.95
CA SER A 340 0.27 9.08 12.93
C SER A 340 0.45 8.48 14.33
N GLY A 341 -0.34 7.44 14.62
CA GLY A 341 -0.39 6.82 15.93
C GLY A 341 0.93 6.16 16.23
N THR A 342 1.56 6.59 17.28
CA THR A 342 2.40 5.71 18.09
C THR A 342 1.57 4.45 18.35
N GLN A 343 2.15 3.28 18.13
CA GLN A 343 1.45 2.01 18.40
C GLN A 343 0.95 2.02 19.85
N THR A 344 -0.34 1.77 20.03
CA THR A 344 -0.93 1.67 21.36
C THR A 344 -0.53 0.37 22.02
N GLY A 345 0.00 0.44 23.23
CA GLY A 345 0.50 -0.70 23.98
C GLY A 345 1.97 -1.05 23.71
N VAL A 346 2.47 -2.00 24.44
CA VAL A 346 3.79 -2.60 24.25
C VAL A 346 3.62 -3.95 23.60
N VAL A 347 4.17 -4.10 22.38
CA VAL A 347 3.98 -5.29 21.55
C VAL A 347 5.29 -6.08 21.47
N THR A 348 5.23 -7.33 21.89
CA THR A 348 6.23 -8.35 21.59
C THR A 348 5.80 -9.13 20.36
N THR A 349 6.70 -9.29 19.41
CA THR A 349 6.39 -9.88 18.11
C THR A 349 7.43 -10.93 17.73
N ALA A 350 6.97 -12.06 17.18
CA ALA A 350 7.79 -13.03 16.47
C ALA A 350 7.11 -13.41 15.17
N MET A 351 7.84 -13.35 14.05
CA MET A 351 7.29 -13.56 12.70
C MET A 351 8.23 -14.37 11.83
N LEU A 352 7.65 -15.24 11.00
CA LEU A 352 8.34 -15.99 9.96
C LEU A 352 7.55 -15.88 8.66
N GLY A 353 8.20 -15.47 7.58
CA GLY A 353 7.62 -15.38 6.26
C GLY A 353 8.42 -16.18 5.24
N LEU A 354 7.73 -16.95 4.41
CA LEU A 354 8.29 -17.66 3.27
C LEU A 354 7.53 -17.24 2.02
N ASN A 355 8.25 -16.92 0.95
CA ASN A 355 7.64 -16.59 -0.32
C ASN A 355 8.34 -17.33 -1.46
N TYR A 356 7.55 -17.89 -2.35
CA TYR A 356 8.00 -18.62 -3.53
C TYR A 356 7.27 -18.11 -4.77
N ALA A 357 7.99 -17.96 -5.89
CA ALA A 357 7.40 -17.72 -7.20
C ALA A 357 8.29 -18.36 -8.28
N ASP A 358 7.67 -19.05 -9.24
CA ASP A 358 8.36 -19.68 -10.37
C ASP A 358 7.42 -19.86 -11.56
N LYS A 359 7.99 -20.02 -12.74
CA LYS A 359 7.33 -20.56 -13.93
C LYS A 359 7.61 -22.05 -14.04
N TRP A 360 6.66 -22.89 -13.63
CA TRP A 360 6.82 -24.34 -13.74
C TRP A 360 6.81 -24.84 -15.20
N SER A 361 6.14 -24.09 -16.07
CA SER A 361 6.19 -24.28 -17.52
C SER A 361 5.95 -22.98 -18.26
N LYS A 362 6.04 -22.99 -19.61
CA LYS A 362 5.67 -21.82 -20.44
C LYS A 362 4.22 -21.36 -20.26
N LYS A 363 3.35 -22.22 -19.72
CA LYS A 363 1.92 -21.99 -19.55
C LYS A 363 1.48 -21.91 -18.09
N LEU A 364 2.37 -22.15 -17.13
CA LEU A 364 1.99 -22.30 -15.73
C LEU A 364 2.92 -21.46 -14.83
N ASP A 365 2.37 -20.35 -14.33
CA ASP A 365 2.99 -19.51 -13.32
C ASP A 365 2.42 -19.87 -11.94
N VAL A 366 3.30 -20.10 -10.96
CA VAL A 366 2.91 -20.44 -9.59
C VAL A 366 3.62 -19.49 -8.63
N SER A 367 2.86 -18.97 -7.70
CA SER A 367 3.42 -18.22 -6.56
C SER A 367 2.66 -18.53 -5.29
N GLY A 368 3.34 -18.40 -4.16
CA GLY A 368 2.73 -18.62 -2.86
C GLY A 368 3.55 -17.99 -1.75
N SER A 369 2.87 -17.68 -0.65
CA SER A 369 3.50 -17.16 0.57
C SER A 369 2.88 -17.80 1.79
N TYR A 370 3.71 -18.01 2.78
CA TYR A 370 3.31 -18.46 4.11
C TYR A 370 3.83 -17.47 5.15
N PHE A 371 2.97 -17.10 6.09
CA PHE A 371 3.31 -16.28 7.25
C PHE A 371 2.89 -16.97 8.52
N LEU A 372 3.78 -16.98 9.47
CA LEU A 372 3.53 -17.27 10.88
C LEU A 372 3.80 -15.99 11.67
N SER A 373 2.86 -15.57 12.50
CA SER A 373 3.05 -14.41 13.37
C SER A 373 2.51 -14.71 14.76
N ALA A 374 3.36 -14.54 15.77
CA ALA A 374 3.00 -14.57 17.18
C ALA A 374 3.18 -13.16 17.74
N THR A 375 2.13 -12.62 18.36
CA THR A 375 2.15 -11.29 18.97
C THR A 375 1.57 -11.34 20.36
N GLU A 376 2.18 -10.61 21.29
CA GLU A 376 1.65 -10.32 22.60
C GLU A 376 1.61 -8.80 22.76
N ASN A 377 0.42 -8.25 22.99
CA ASN A 377 0.21 -6.82 23.20
C ASN A 377 -0.30 -6.56 24.61
N LEU A 378 0.50 -5.87 25.41
CA LEU A 378 0.09 -5.33 26.69
C LEU A 378 -0.38 -3.89 26.48
N SER A 379 -1.69 -3.67 26.62
CA SER A 379 -2.33 -2.37 26.48
C SER A 379 -2.93 -1.93 27.80
N GLU A 380 -2.43 -0.83 28.33
CA GLU A 380 -2.98 -0.16 29.50
C GLU A 380 -3.51 1.20 29.06
N SER A 381 -4.80 1.46 29.29
CA SER A 381 -5.44 2.70 28.87
C SER A 381 -6.24 3.34 29.97
N ASN A 382 -6.19 4.69 29.99
CA ASN A 382 -7.03 5.54 30.79
C ASN A 382 -7.95 6.30 29.83
N THR A 383 -9.25 6.14 30.02
CA THR A 383 -10.29 6.77 29.21
C THR A 383 -11.09 7.74 30.06
N GLU A 384 -11.33 8.93 29.52
CA GLU A 384 -12.23 9.91 30.07
C GLU A 384 -13.30 10.22 29.00
N ARG A 385 -14.57 9.94 29.30
CA ARG A 385 -15.69 10.03 28.37
C ARG A 385 -16.77 10.98 28.87
N TRP A 386 -17.25 11.82 27.97
CA TRP A 386 -18.32 12.77 28.18
C TRP A 386 -19.51 12.46 27.28
N PHE A 387 -20.67 12.34 27.87
CA PHE A 387 -21.88 12.01 27.12
C PHE A 387 -22.55 13.26 26.53
N ILE A 388 -22.94 13.12 25.25
CA ILE A 388 -23.68 14.17 24.52
C ILE A 388 -25.17 14.05 24.85
N SER A 389 -25.56 14.42 26.07
CA SER A 389 -26.95 14.37 26.51
C SER A 389 -27.22 15.41 27.57
N ALA A 390 -28.37 16.15 27.45
CA ALA A 390 -28.77 17.23 28.38
C ALA A 390 -28.93 16.78 29.83
N ALA A 391 -29.30 15.56 30.08
CA ALA A 391 -29.51 15.06 31.43
C ALA A 391 -28.29 14.23 31.98
N GLN A 392 -27.32 13.97 31.18
CA GLN A 392 -26.02 13.45 31.64
C GLN A 392 -24.87 14.45 31.34
N SER A 393 -25.17 15.72 31.08
CA SER A 393 -24.14 16.72 30.78
C SER A 393 -23.10 16.89 31.91
N ASN A 394 -23.45 16.46 33.12
CA ASN A 394 -22.55 16.48 34.25
C ASN A 394 -21.97 15.10 34.60
N VAL A 395 -22.26 14.07 33.79
CA VAL A 395 -21.73 12.71 34.00
C VAL A 395 -20.49 12.49 33.17
N THR A 396 -19.44 12.15 33.84
CA THR A 396 -18.19 11.72 33.23
C THR A 396 -17.96 10.25 33.57
N TYR A 397 -17.59 9.44 32.56
CA TYR A 397 -17.17 8.07 32.75
C TYR A 397 -15.67 7.98 32.66
N LEU A 398 -15.07 7.50 33.73
CA LEU A 398 -13.64 7.24 33.84
C LEU A 398 -13.40 5.74 33.76
N GLU A 399 -12.45 5.30 32.93
CA GLU A 399 -12.11 3.89 32.78
C GLU A 399 -10.59 3.68 32.77
N ASN A 400 -10.15 2.73 33.57
CA ASN A 400 -8.82 2.15 33.51
C ASN A 400 -8.93 0.72 32.97
N ASN A 401 -8.29 0.46 31.86
CA ASN A 401 -8.32 -0.84 31.21
C ASN A 401 -6.90 -1.35 31.02
N SER A 402 -6.61 -2.54 31.55
CA SER A 402 -5.36 -3.26 31.32
C SER A 402 -5.69 -4.57 30.62
N ASN A 403 -5.13 -4.77 29.46
CA ASN A 403 -5.42 -5.90 28.60
C ASN A 403 -4.19 -6.51 27.97
N THR A 404 -4.01 -7.82 28.13
CA THR A 404 -2.99 -8.62 27.47
C THR A 404 -3.62 -9.46 26.39
N ASN A 405 -3.27 -9.20 25.15
CA ASN A 405 -3.78 -9.92 23.98
C ASN A 405 -2.65 -10.70 23.31
N ARG A 406 -2.75 -12.05 23.32
CA ARG A 406 -1.83 -12.96 22.63
C ARG A 406 -2.50 -13.50 21.39
N GLN A 407 -1.80 -13.46 20.27
CA GLN A 407 -2.32 -13.98 19.00
C GLN A 407 -1.25 -14.81 18.30
N LEU A 408 -1.66 -15.96 17.78
CA LEU A 408 -0.88 -16.79 16.88
C LEU A 408 -1.65 -16.95 15.57
N ASN A 409 -1.03 -16.52 14.47
CA ASN A 409 -1.66 -16.49 13.16
C ASN A 409 -0.81 -17.23 12.15
N HIS A 410 -1.45 -18.10 11.37
CA HIS A 410 -0.89 -18.73 10.19
C HIS A 410 -1.66 -18.22 8.97
N ARG A 411 -0.94 -17.75 7.97
CA ARG A 411 -1.54 -17.27 6.72
C ARG A 411 -0.83 -17.90 5.53
N LEU A 412 -1.59 -18.55 4.68
CA LEU A 412 -1.13 -19.16 3.45
C LEU A 412 -1.90 -18.54 2.29
N ASN A 413 -1.17 -18.01 1.31
CA ASN A 413 -1.71 -17.49 0.07
C ASN A 413 -1.05 -18.21 -1.08
N GLY A 414 -1.84 -18.57 -2.08
CA GLY A 414 -1.39 -19.16 -3.33
C GLY A 414 -1.97 -18.43 -4.53
N ARG A 415 -1.25 -18.47 -5.63
CA ARG A 415 -1.75 -18.05 -6.94
C ARG A 415 -1.17 -18.95 -8.02
N ILE A 416 -2.04 -19.53 -8.77
CA ILE A 416 -1.74 -20.33 -9.96
C ILE A 416 -2.36 -19.61 -11.16
N THR A 417 -1.55 -19.28 -12.14
CA THR A 417 -1.99 -18.73 -13.42
C THR A 417 -1.67 -19.75 -14.50
N TRP A 418 -2.70 -20.23 -15.19
CA TRP A 418 -2.57 -21.27 -16.20
C TRP A 418 -3.10 -20.77 -17.54
N ASP A 419 -2.19 -20.53 -18.48
CA ASP A 419 -2.49 -20.26 -19.88
C ASP A 419 -2.76 -21.60 -20.58
N VAL A 420 -4.02 -22.08 -20.52
CA VAL A 420 -4.44 -23.37 -21.08
C VAL A 420 -4.12 -23.42 -22.57
N ASP A 421 -4.56 -22.40 -23.28
CA ASP A 421 -4.28 -22.15 -24.70
C ASP A 421 -4.33 -20.64 -25.03
N SER A 422 -4.35 -20.27 -26.30
CA SER A 422 -4.34 -18.88 -26.76
C SER A 422 -5.64 -18.10 -26.50
N VAL A 423 -6.71 -18.76 -26.07
CA VAL A 423 -8.04 -18.19 -25.83
C VAL A 423 -8.58 -18.49 -24.44
N ASN A 424 -7.97 -19.42 -23.70
CA ASN A 424 -8.39 -19.80 -22.36
C ASN A 424 -7.30 -19.53 -21.33
N LYS A 425 -7.66 -18.85 -20.27
CA LYS A 425 -6.79 -18.56 -19.12
C LYS A 425 -7.54 -18.87 -17.83
N VAL A 426 -6.87 -19.51 -16.89
CA VAL A 426 -7.42 -19.90 -15.59
C VAL A 426 -6.55 -19.35 -14.48
N PHE A 427 -7.19 -18.79 -13.46
CA PHE A 427 -6.55 -18.38 -12.22
C PHE A 427 -7.15 -19.14 -11.04
N ILE A 428 -6.29 -19.58 -10.13
CA ILE A 428 -6.69 -20.22 -8.88
C ILE A 428 -5.95 -19.52 -7.75
N THR A 429 -6.70 -18.98 -6.79
CA THR A 429 -6.15 -18.17 -5.70
C THR A 429 -6.62 -18.68 -4.34
N PRO A 430 -6.02 -19.77 -3.80
CA PRO A 430 -6.35 -20.25 -2.47
C PRO A 430 -5.75 -19.34 -1.39
N ARG A 431 -6.55 -19.11 -0.33
CA ARG A 431 -6.16 -18.36 0.87
C ARG A 431 -6.64 -19.09 2.11
N LEU A 432 -5.73 -19.33 3.05
CA LEU A 432 -6.04 -19.94 4.35
C LEU A 432 -5.45 -19.07 5.45
N THR A 433 -6.27 -18.74 6.43
CA THR A 433 -5.82 -18.11 7.68
C THR A 433 -6.29 -18.98 8.84
N LEU A 434 -5.39 -19.31 9.75
CA LEU A 434 -5.68 -19.93 11.03
C LEU A 434 -5.28 -18.94 12.11
N GLN A 435 -6.14 -18.73 13.10
CA GLN A 435 -5.89 -17.79 14.18
C GLN A 435 -6.23 -18.42 15.52
N GLN A 436 -5.32 -18.29 16.46
CA GLN A 436 -5.56 -18.54 17.88
C GLN A 436 -5.36 -17.25 18.64
N SER A 437 -6.25 -16.95 19.57
CA SER A 437 -6.16 -15.77 20.43
C SER A 437 -6.39 -16.11 21.88
N ASN A 438 -5.70 -15.38 22.76
CA ASN A 438 -5.94 -15.41 24.21
C ASN A 438 -5.87 -13.97 24.70
N ASN A 439 -6.96 -13.50 25.28
CA ASN A 439 -7.13 -12.14 25.74
C ASN A 439 -7.52 -12.16 27.21
N ASN A 440 -6.75 -11.46 28.05
CA ASN A 440 -7.03 -11.31 29.48
C ASN A 440 -7.03 -9.84 29.83
N GLY A 441 -8.10 -9.36 30.47
CA GLY A 441 -8.25 -7.96 30.76
C GLY A 441 -8.89 -7.67 32.11
N VAL A 442 -8.55 -6.52 32.63
CA VAL A 442 -9.16 -5.92 33.81
C VAL A 442 -9.68 -4.54 33.41
N ILE A 443 -10.97 -4.29 33.62
CA ILE A 443 -11.58 -2.99 33.39
C ILE A 443 -12.13 -2.48 34.70
N ALA A 444 -11.63 -1.33 35.18
CA ALA A 444 -12.19 -0.59 36.30
C ALA A 444 -12.83 0.71 35.77
N GLY A 445 -14.14 0.82 35.90
CA GLY A 445 -14.94 1.95 35.39
C GLY A 445 -15.67 2.67 36.52
N ASN A 446 -15.78 3.99 36.43
CA ASN A 446 -16.53 4.80 37.38
C ASN A 446 -17.31 5.89 36.63
N SER A 447 -18.61 5.92 36.84
CA SER A 447 -19.46 7.01 36.37
C SER A 447 -19.65 8.00 37.54
N ILE A 448 -19.22 9.24 37.32
CA ILE A 448 -19.28 10.32 38.30
C ILE A 448 -20.14 11.46 37.80
N ILE A 449 -20.84 12.12 38.71
CA ILE A 449 -21.58 13.35 38.45
C ILE A 449 -20.91 14.50 39.21
N TYR A 450 -20.74 15.63 38.52
CA TYR A 450 -20.26 16.87 39.15
C TYR A 450 -21.43 17.70 39.67
N GLY A 451 -21.45 17.91 40.96
CA GLY A 451 -22.46 18.78 41.61
C GLY A 451 -22.13 20.28 41.48
N ALA A 452 -23.08 21.15 41.79
CA ALA A 452 -23.01 22.61 41.58
C ALA A 452 -21.90 23.35 42.37
N LEU A 453 -21.27 22.73 43.37
CA LEU A 453 -20.20 23.30 44.18
C LEU A 453 -18.84 22.60 44.01
N GLY A 454 -18.66 21.85 42.86
CA GLY A 454 -17.44 21.10 42.63
C GLY A 454 -17.34 19.79 43.43
N SER A 455 -18.38 19.40 44.18
CA SER A 455 -18.51 18.07 44.74
C SER A 455 -18.74 17.05 43.64
N PHE A 456 -18.15 15.89 43.72
CA PHE A 456 -18.46 14.80 42.83
C PHE A 456 -19.12 13.65 43.60
N GLU A 457 -20.07 13.01 42.95
CA GLU A 457 -20.81 11.86 43.48
C GLU A 457 -20.58 10.69 42.51
N SER A 458 -20.14 9.54 43.01
CA SER A 458 -20.04 8.32 42.20
C SER A 458 -21.44 7.73 42.01
N LEU A 459 -21.88 7.65 40.77
CA LEU A 459 -23.15 7.01 40.39
C LEU A 459 -23.00 5.50 40.32
N SER A 460 -21.89 5.01 39.82
CA SER A 460 -21.56 3.60 39.75
C SER A 460 -20.07 3.35 39.63
N ALA A 461 -19.60 2.29 40.24
CA ALA A 461 -18.22 1.82 40.15
C ALA A 461 -18.21 0.35 39.73
N MET A 462 -17.43 0.04 38.70
CA MET A 462 -17.36 -1.31 38.14
C MET A 462 -15.92 -1.83 38.16
N ASN A 463 -15.80 -3.10 38.50
CA ASN A 463 -14.56 -3.86 38.28
C ASN A 463 -14.89 -5.13 37.51
N ASN A 464 -14.25 -5.32 36.38
CA ASN A 464 -14.52 -6.39 35.45
C ASN A 464 -13.23 -7.13 35.08
N LEU A 465 -13.23 -8.42 35.36
CA LEU A 465 -12.14 -9.34 34.97
C LEU A 465 -12.67 -10.18 33.80
N ASN A 466 -12.06 -10.06 32.67
CA ASN A 466 -12.44 -10.83 31.48
C ASN A 466 -11.27 -11.64 30.93
N GLY A 467 -11.56 -12.87 30.50
CA GLY A 467 -10.62 -13.73 29.81
C GLY A 467 -11.29 -14.42 28.65
N ASP A 468 -10.69 -14.36 27.47
CA ASP A 468 -11.24 -14.94 26.26
C ASP A 468 -10.18 -15.79 25.55
N THR A 469 -10.52 -17.02 25.18
CA THR A 469 -9.69 -17.89 24.34
C THR A 469 -10.46 -18.21 23.05
N GLY A 470 -9.84 -17.89 21.91
CA GLY A 470 -10.46 -18.08 20.60
C GLY A 470 -9.61 -18.91 19.66
N LEU A 471 -10.29 -19.70 18.83
CA LEU A 471 -9.72 -20.42 17.69
C LEU A 471 -10.59 -20.19 16.46
N GLY A 472 -9.97 -19.84 15.34
CA GLY A 472 -10.71 -19.63 14.11
C GLY A 472 -9.90 -19.96 12.86
N TYR A 473 -10.62 -20.26 11.79
CA TYR A 473 -10.02 -20.39 10.46
C TYR A 473 -10.89 -19.73 9.39
N ASN A 474 -10.23 -19.22 8.36
CA ASN A 474 -10.86 -18.68 7.16
C ASN A 474 -10.18 -19.30 5.93
N LEU A 475 -10.95 -20.05 5.16
CA LEU A 475 -10.54 -20.64 3.90
C LEU A 475 -11.34 -19.99 2.76
N GLN A 476 -10.66 -19.48 1.77
CA GLN A 476 -11.24 -18.96 0.52
C GLN A 476 -10.47 -19.52 -0.67
N ALA A 477 -11.14 -19.84 -1.75
CA ALA A 477 -10.52 -20.32 -2.97
C ALA A 477 -11.14 -19.62 -4.19
N GLY A 478 -10.49 -18.59 -4.70
CA GLY A 478 -10.92 -17.94 -5.95
C GLY A 478 -10.56 -18.79 -7.15
N PHE A 479 -11.52 -19.01 -8.03
CA PHE A 479 -11.37 -19.60 -9.34
C PHE A 479 -11.90 -18.62 -10.38
N GLU A 480 -11.06 -18.25 -11.36
CA GLU A 480 -11.46 -17.38 -12.47
C GLU A 480 -11.06 -18.03 -13.80
N TRP A 481 -12.02 -18.17 -14.68
CA TRP A 481 -11.82 -18.64 -16.05
C TRP A 481 -12.17 -17.55 -17.03
N LEU A 482 -11.25 -17.27 -17.94
CA LEU A 482 -11.38 -16.28 -18.99
C LEU A 482 -11.33 -16.99 -20.35
N HIS A 483 -12.31 -16.73 -21.20
CA HIS A 483 -12.41 -17.28 -22.54
C HIS A 483 -12.62 -16.18 -23.60
N ALA A 484 -11.68 -16.06 -24.54
CA ALA A 484 -11.80 -15.15 -25.69
C ALA A 484 -12.46 -15.85 -26.88
N ILE A 485 -13.55 -15.32 -27.38
CA ILE A 485 -14.28 -15.88 -28.54
C ILE A 485 -13.66 -15.33 -29.82
N ARG A 486 -13.04 -16.20 -30.62
CA ARG A 486 -12.24 -15.84 -31.79
C ARG A 486 -13.00 -15.14 -32.91
N SER A 487 -14.33 -15.32 -32.98
CA SER A 487 -15.16 -14.74 -34.07
C SER A 487 -15.12 -13.21 -34.12
N LYS A 488 -14.83 -12.54 -32.99
CA LYS A 488 -14.74 -11.09 -32.94
C LYS A 488 -13.76 -10.66 -31.83
N LYS A 489 -12.78 -9.84 -32.20
CA LYS A 489 -11.76 -9.37 -31.24
C LYS A 489 -12.42 -8.60 -30.08
N GLY A 490 -12.13 -9.01 -28.85
CA GLY A 490 -12.68 -8.44 -27.61
C GLY A 490 -13.98 -9.08 -27.12
N ARG A 491 -14.58 -10.01 -27.90
CA ARG A 491 -15.70 -10.83 -27.41
C ARG A 491 -15.18 -11.87 -26.44
N SER A 492 -15.80 -11.95 -25.25
CA SER A 492 -15.30 -12.82 -24.19
C SER A 492 -16.40 -13.26 -23.24
N ILE A 493 -16.12 -14.37 -22.57
CA ILE A 493 -16.89 -14.86 -21.43
C ILE A 493 -15.90 -15.00 -20.26
N SER A 494 -16.30 -14.56 -19.09
CA SER A 494 -15.55 -14.80 -17.85
C SER A 494 -16.47 -15.41 -16.80
N LEU A 495 -15.92 -16.33 -16.04
CA LEU A 495 -16.58 -16.95 -14.90
C LEU A 495 -15.63 -16.83 -13.69
N GLU A 496 -16.08 -16.17 -12.65
CA GLU A 496 -15.40 -16.11 -11.36
C GLU A 496 -16.24 -16.83 -10.31
N VAL A 497 -15.63 -17.71 -9.52
CA VAL A 497 -16.29 -18.41 -8.42
C VAL A 497 -15.37 -18.37 -7.21
N THR A 498 -15.87 -17.86 -6.09
CA THR A 498 -15.12 -17.74 -4.84
C THR A 498 -15.93 -18.35 -3.68
N PRO A 499 -15.79 -19.65 -3.40
CA PRO A 499 -16.28 -20.25 -2.17
C PRO A 499 -15.44 -19.82 -0.98
N GLY A 500 -16.08 -19.72 0.18
CA GLY A 500 -15.43 -19.37 1.43
C GLY A 500 -16.07 -20.06 2.63
N ILE A 501 -15.23 -20.44 3.58
CA ILE A 501 -15.63 -21.01 4.88
C ILE A 501 -14.88 -20.22 5.96
N ASN A 502 -15.63 -19.69 6.91
CA ASN A 502 -15.06 -19.05 8.10
C ASN A 502 -15.70 -19.69 9.33
N ASN A 503 -14.84 -20.18 10.23
CA ASN A 503 -15.26 -20.76 11.49
C ASN A 503 -14.53 -20.05 12.62
N GLY A 504 -15.22 -19.81 13.73
CA GLY A 504 -14.65 -19.24 14.94
C GLY A 504 -15.34 -19.80 16.18
N LEU A 505 -14.51 -20.22 17.13
CA LEU A 505 -14.94 -20.64 18.46
C LEU A 505 -14.27 -19.71 19.47
N ASN A 506 -15.03 -19.21 20.44
CA ASN A 506 -14.51 -18.38 21.52
C ASN A 506 -15.11 -18.81 22.85
N LEU A 507 -14.25 -19.03 23.82
CA LEU A 507 -14.60 -19.30 25.22
C LEU A 507 -14.22 -18.08 26.03
N GLY A 508 -15.21 -17.39 26.59
CA GLY A 508 -15.04 -16.20 27.41
C GLY A 508 -15.41 -16.45 28.85
N ASN A 509 -14.64 -15.93 29.79
CA ASN A 509 -14.96 -15.87 31.19
C ASN A 509 -15.08 -14.42 31.64
N LEU A 510 -16.14 -14.08 32.36
CA LEU A 510 -16.40 -12.77 32.88
C LEU A 510 -16.71 -12.83 34.36
N ASN A 511 -15.95 -12.09 35.16
CA ASN A 511 -16.26 -11.84 36.54
C ASN A 511 -16.35 -10.34 36.76
N TYR A 512 -17.50 -9.84 37.13
CA TYR A 512 -17.64 -8.41 37.42
C TYR A 512 -18.27 -8.16 38.77
N SER A 513 -17.92 -7.03 39.35
CA SER A 513 -18.56 -6.40 40.49
C SER A 513 -18.93 -4.99 40.14
N ASN A 514 -20.18 -4.64 40.36
CA ASN A 514 -20.68 -3.29 40.13
C ASN A 514 -21.36 -2.80 41.40
N ILE A 515 -20.98 -1.59 41.83
CA ILE A 515 -21.61 -0.88 42.95
C ILE A 515 -22.34 0.33 42.34
N SER A 516 -23.61 0.42 42.52
CA SER A 516 -24.44 1.51 41.98
C SER A 516 -25.12 2.30 43.09
N ALA A 517 -25.15 3.62 42.96
CA ALA A 517 -25.92 4.45 43.86
C ALA A 517 -27.43 4.19 43.68
N VAL A 518 -28.14 4.13 44.77
CA VAL A 518 -29.62 4.04 44.80
C VAL A 518 -30.18 5.32 45.44
N ALA A 519 -31.33 5.75 45.03
CA ALA A 519 -31.99 6.93 45.61
C ALA A 519 -32.01 6.88 47.14
N GLY A 520 -31.45 7.88 47.82
CA GLY A 520 -31.40 7.96 49.28
C GLY A 520 -30.10 7.54 49.94
N SER A 521 -28.94 7.53 49.20
CA SER A 521 -27.61 7.30 49.73
C SER A 521 -27.27 5.83 50.04
N PHE A 522 -28.02 4.88 49.49
CA PHE A 522 -27.67 3.44 49.57
C PHE A 522 -26.96 2.98 48.32
N PHE A 523 -26.05 2.03 48.51
CA PHE A 523 -25.36 1.39 47.41
C PHE A 523 -25.88 -0.04 47.20
N ASP A 524 -26.26 -0.35 45.96
CA ASP A 524 -26.55 -1.75 45.57
C ASP A 524 -25.30 -2.35 44.91
N THR A 525 -24.88 -3.53 45.43
CA THR A 525 -23.73 -4.27 44.90
C THR A 525 -24.22 -5.47 44.12
N SER A 526 -23.87 -5.52 42.85
CA SER A 526 -24.13 -6.69 42.02
C SER A 526 -22.82 -7.36 41.61
N THR A 527 -22.72 -8.64 41.84
CA THR A 527 -21.60 -9.45 41.42
C THR A 527 -22.09 -10.53 40.47
N ARG A 528 -21.31 -10.83 39.43
CA ARG A 528 -21.65 -11.88 38.50
C ARG A 528 -20.40 -12.58 37.97
N ALA A 529 -20.44 -13.89 37.94
CA ALA A 529 -19.49 -14.74 37.29
C ALA A 529 -20.22 -15.50 36.19
N GLN A 530 -19.70 -15.43 34.97
CA GLN A 530 -20.28 -16.14 33.82
C GLN A 530 -19.22 -16.66 32.87
N GLN A 531 -19.55 -17.74 32.18
CA GLN A 531 -18.79 -18.29 31.07
C GLN A 531 -19.60 -18.19 29.79
N THR A 532 -18.99 -17.72 28.73
CA THR A 532 -19.64 -17.52 27.43
C THR A 532 -18.98 -18.41 26.40
N ASN A 533 -19.74 -19.31 25.79
CA ASN A 533 -19.32 -20.10 24.65
C ASN A 533 -19.89 -19.49 23.39
N THR A 534 -19.03 -19.01 22.49
CA THR A 534 -19.48 -18.44 21.20
C THR A 534 -18.96 -19.28 20.07
N GLY A 535 -19.86 -19.82 19.26
CA GLY A 535 -19.58 -20.52 18.01
C GLY A 535 -20.08 -19.69 16.81
N ARG A 536 -19.26 -19.54 15.79
CA ARG A 536 -19.65 -18.88 14.52
C ARG A 536 -19.18 -19.70 13.35
N ASN A 537 -20.11 -20.04 12.47
CA ASN A 537 -19.83 -20.72 11.20
C ASN A 537 -20.43 -19.90 10.07
N ARG A 538 -19.58 -19.53 9.13
CA ARG A 538 -20.03 -18.80 7.94
C ARG A 538 -19.58 -19.52 6.69
N TYR A 539 -20.54 -19.76 5.81
CA TYR A 539 -20.33 -20.27 4.46
C TYR A 539 -20.66 -19.16 3.48
N SER A 540 -19.83 -18.96 2.50
CA SER A 540 -20.02 -17.94 1.47
C SER A 540 -19.72 -18.51 0.09
N LEU A 541 -20.53 -18.11 -0.90
CA LEU A 541 -20.28 -18.39 -2.30
C LEU A 541 -20.52 -17.10 -3.08
N SER A 542 -19.50 -16.62 -3.78
CA SER A 542 -19.64 -15.56 -4.76
C SER A 542 -19.39 -16.17 -6.14
N ALA A 543 -20.31 -15.96 -7.07
CA ALA A 543 -20.17 -16.37 -8.46
C ALA A 543 -20.55 -15.19 -9.36
N GLU A 544 -19.74 -14.93 -10.38
CA GLU A 544 -19.96 -13.88 -11.38
C GLU A 544 -19.71 -14.44 -12.76
N LEU A 545 -20.70 -14.31 -13.64
CA LEU A 545 -20.61 -14.64 -15.05
C LEU A 545 -20.78 -13.35 -15.85
N GLU A 546 -19.81 -13.01 -16.69
CA GLU A 546 -19.90 -11.85 -17.56
C GLU A 546 -19.69 -12.26 -19.03
N TYR A 547 -20.52 -11.72 -19.90
CA TYR A 547 -20.36 -11.78 -21.35
C TYR A 547 -20.12 -10.37 -21.88
N THR A 548 -19.03 -10.19 -22.64
CA THR A 548 -18.69 -8.92 -23.29
C THR A 548 -18.84 -9.04 -24.80
N GLU A 549 -19.64 -8.15 -25.39
CA GLU A 549 -19.85 -7.99 -26.82
C GLU A 549 -19.29 -6.66 -27.30
N PRO A 550 -18.18 -6.63 -28.03
CA PRO A 550 -17.72 -5.41 -28.70
C PRO A 550 -18.67 -5.07 -29.87
N LEU A 551 -19.29 -3.91 -29.86
CA LEU A 551 -20.12 -3.42 -30.97
C LEU A 551 -19.22 -2.98 -32.12
N ASP A 552 -18.20 -2.20 -31.83
CA ASP A 552 -17.14 -1.77 -32.74
C ASP A 552 -15.81 -1.56 -31.98
N SER A 553 -14.85 -0.88 -32.59
CA SER A 553 -13.53 -0.58 -31.98
C SER A 553 -13.58 0.41 -30.80
N LEU A 554 -14.70 1.11 -30.61
CA LEU A 554 -14.87 2.13 -29.59
C LEU A 554 -15.97 1.79 -28.58
N ARG A 555 -16.91 0.92 -28.91
CA ARG A 555 -18.10 0.64 -28.11
C ARG A 555 -18.20 -0.84 -27.75
N SER A 556 -18.57 -1.13 -26.51
CA SER A 556 -18.86 -2.48 -26.03
C SER A 556 -20.10 -2.49 -25.15
N LEU A 557 -20.74 -3.65 -25.10
CA LEU A 557 -21.79 -4.00 -24.16
C LEU A 557 -21.30 -5.17 -23.30
N SER A 558 -21.58 -5.12 -22.01
CA SER A 558 -21.36 -6.25 -21.11
C SER A 558 -22.68 -6.60 -20.41
N PHE A 559 -22.92 -7.88 -20.26
CA PHE A 559 -24.01 -8.44 -19.47
C PHE A 559 -23.40 -9.28 -18.36
N GLU A 560 -23.88 -9.06 -17.14
CA GLU A 560 -23.29 -9.60 -15.93
C GLU A 560 -24.37 -10.25 -15.09
N TYR A 561 -24.12 -11.45 -14.61
CA TYR A 561 -24.94 -12.09 -13.59
C TYR A 561 -24.08 -12.38 -12.37
N GLN A 562 -24.52 -11.88 -11.23
CA GLN A 562 -23.87 -12.05 -9.95
C GLN A 562 -24.74 -12.84 -8.99
N LEU A 563 -24.17 -13.86 -8.35
CA LEU A 563 -24.74 -14.61 -7.26
C LEU A 563 -23.84 -14.50 -6.04
N ASN A 564 -24.39 -14.03 -4.92
CA ASN A 564 -23.71 -14.04 -3.63
C ASN A 564 -24.61 -14.70 -2.59
N VAL A 565 -24.12 -15.78 -2.00
CA VAL A 565 -24.81 -16.50 -0.94
C VAL A 565 -23.94 -16.49 0.31
N ASN A 566 -24.51 -16.06 1.42
CA ASN A 566 -23.84 -16.08 2.72
C ASN A 566 -24.79 -16.74 3.71
N GLN A 567 -24.32 -17.75 4.41
CA GLN A 567 -25.01 -18.36 5.53
C GLN A 567 -24.15 -18.22 6.77
N ASN A 568 -24.71 -17.63 7.81
CA ASN A 568 -24.03 -17.45 9.08
C ASN A 568 -24.84 -18.14 10.17
N ASN A 569 -24.19 -19.06 10.87
CA ASN A 569 -24.73 -19.69 12.06
C ASN A 569 -23.94 -19.14 13.26
N SER A 570 -24.61 -18.49 14.18
CA SER A 570 -24.01 -17.96 15.40
C SER A 570 -24.73 -18.49 16.61
N GLU A 571 -23.96 -19.01 17.53
CA GLU A 571 -24.46 -19.47 18.82
C GLU A 571 -23.62 -18.83 19.92
N ARG A 572 -24.28 -18.19 20.87
CA ARG A 572 -23.67 -17.63 22.07
C ARG A 572 -24.45 -18.17 23.29
N LEU A 573 -23.78 -18.99 24.08
CA LEU A 573 -24.36 -19.60 25.29
C LEU A 573 -23.62 -19.05 26.50
N ASN A 574 -24.36 -18.44 27.41
CA ASN A 574 -23.87 -17.88 28.66
C ASN A 574 -24.27 -18.78 29.81
N TYR A 575 -23.31 -19.22 30.58
CA TYR A 575 -23.52 -20.09 31.74
C TYR A 575 -23.12 -19.36 33.02
N LEU A 576 -23.99 -19.47 34.02
CA LEU A 576 -23.70 -19.05 35.38
C LEU A 576 -23.12 -20.23 36.15
N ARG A 577 -22.34 -19.92 37.19
CA ARG A 577 -21.77 -20.90 38.05
C ARG A 577 -22.86 -21.48 38.95
N ASN A 578 -22.99 -22.82 39.00
CA ASN A 578 -23.91 -23.51 39.91
C ASN A 578 -23.42 -23.35 41.33
N GLY A 579 -24.24 -22.85 42.22
CA GLY A 579 -23.88 -22.58 43.62
C GLY A 579 -23.59 -23.86 44.46
N VAL A 580 -24.03 -25.02 43.97
CA VAL A 580 -23.86 -26.31 44.68
C VAL A 580 -22.65 -27.09 44.14
N THR A 581 -22.57 -27.23 42.79
CA THR A 581 -21.50 -28.02 42.16
C THR A 581 -20.26 -27.20 41.84
N GLY A 582 -20.38 -25.90 41.79
CA GLY A 582 -19.29 -25.01 41.38
C GLY A 582 -19.03 -25.02 39.86
N GLU A 583 -19.78 -25.77 39.06
CA GLU A 583 -19.64 -25.89 37.62
C GLU A 583 -20.38 -24.80 36.84
N TRP A 584 -19.94 -24.49 35.62
CA TRP A 584 -20.61 -23.59 34.68
C TRP A 584 -21.76 -24.34 33.97
N SER A 585 -22.88 -24.53 34.62
CA SER A 585 -23.96 -25.40 34.11
C SER A 585 -25.33 -24.72 34.07
N VAL A 586 -25.51 -23.56 34.70
CA VAL A 586 -26.79 -22.85 34.69
C VAL A 586 -26.86 -21.91 33.49
N LEU A 587 -27.61 -22.30 32.47
CA LEU A 587 -27.77 -21.49 31.26
C LEU A 587 -28.54 -20.20 31.57
N ASP A 588 -27.91 -19.06 31.29
CA ASP A 588 -28.56 -17.77 31.30
C ASP A 588 -29.31 -17.53 29.98
N THR A 589 -30.58 -17.76 29.97
CA THR A 589 -31.44 -17.67 28.79
C THR A 589 -31.56 -16.27 28.23
N MET A 590 -31.44 -15.27 29.09
CA MET A 590 -31.56 -13.86 28.67
C MET A 590 -30.35 -13.33 27.93
N LEU A 591 -29.15 -13.87 28.23
CA LEU A 591 -27.89 -13.46 27.61
C LEU A 591 -27.41 -14.43 26.55
N SER A 592 -28.11 -15.53 26.35
CA SER A 592 -27.78 -16.52 25.34
C SER A 592 -28.56 -16.31 24.05
N SER A 593 -27.96 -16.64 22.93
CA SER A 593 -28.63 -16.55 21.64
C SER A 593 -28.17 -17.63 20.68
N LYS A 594 -29.07 -18.08 19.81
CA LYS A 594 -28.78 -18.93 18.68
C LYS A 594 -29.50 -18.38 17.45
N LEU A 595 -28.72 -18.04 16.44
CA LEU A 595 -29.24 -17.39 15.23
C LEU A 595 -28.64 -18.06 14.00
N ILE A 596 -29.50 -18.36 13.03
CA ILE A 596 -29.12 -18.76 11.67
C ILE A 596 -29.55 -17.64 10.73
N ASN A 597 -28.63 -17.12 9.95
CA ASN A 597 -28.88 -16.05 8.99
C ASN A 597 -28.39 -16.44 7.60
N GLY A 598 -29.32 -16.61 6.68
CA GLY A 598 -29.08 -16.74 5.26
C GLY A 598 -29.27 -15.39 4.56
N TYR A 599 -28.28 -14.95 3.82
CA TYR A 599 -28.40 -13.80 2.94
C TYR A 599 -27.97 -14.17 1.53
N SER A 600 -28.91 -14.16 0.59
CA SER A 600 -28.64 -14.42 -0.82
C SER A 600 -28.93 -13.17 -1.65
N ARG A 601 -28.05 -12.85 -2.56
CA ARG A 601 -28.15 -11.74 -3.49
C ARG A 601 -27.93 -12.21 -4.90
N GLN A 602 -28.87 -11.91 -5.76
CA GLN A 602 -28.75 -12.14 -7.20
C GLN A 602 -28.86 -10.78 -7.90
N ALA A 603 -27.99 -10.51 -8.85
CA ALA A 603 -28.04 -9.28 -9.62
C ALA A 603 -27.82 -9.57 -11.11
N LEU A 604 -28.63 -8.95 -11.95
CA LEU A 604 -28.46 -8.92 -13.39
C LEU A 604 -28.04 -7.51 -13.79
N GLY A 605 -26.84 -7.40 -14.34
CA GLY A 605 -26.22 -6.14 -14.74
C GLY A 605 -26.14 -5.97 -16.24
N GLY A 606 -26.22 -4.72 -16.65
CA GLY A 606 -25.95 -4.28 -18.02
C GLY A 606 -25.00 -3.09 -18.02
N ARG A 607 -24.02 -3.09 -18.92
CA ARG A 607 -23.04 -2.01 -19.01
C ARG A 607 -22.79 -1.65 -20.47
N TYR A 608 -22.78 -0.36 -20.76
CA TYR A 608 -22.35 0.22 -22.02
C TYR A 608 -21.09 1.02 -21.84
N GLN A 609 -20.05 0.69 -22.58
CA GLN A 609 -18.77 1.42 -22.57
C GLN A 609 -18.52 2.08 -23.93
N TYR A 610 -18.05 3.32 -23.89
CA TYR A 610 -17.51 4.03 -25.03
C TYR A 610 -16.10 4.51 -24.72
N LYS A 611 -15.10 4.08 -25.52
CA LYS A 611 -13.68 4.35 -25.30
C LYS A 611 -13.05 5.01 -26.52
N LYS A 612 -12.63 6.26 -26.37
CA LYS A 612 -11.87 7.01 -27.38
C LYS A 612 -10.58 7.51 -26.73
N LYS A 613 -9.52 7.74 -27.52
CA LYS A 613 -8.19 8.11 -27.00
C LYS A 613 -8.20 9.24 -25.96
N ALA A 614 -9.10 10.22 -26.09
CA ALA A 614 -9.16 11.40 -25.22
C ALA A 614 -10.17 11.30 -24.07
N TYR A 615 -11.17 10.42 -24.17
CA TYR A 615 -12.19 10.22 -23.15
C TYR A 615 -12.85 8.85 -23.26
N GLU A 616 -13.31 8.38 -22.13
CA GLU A 616 -14.00 7.10 -21.95
C GLU A 616 -15.16 7.31 -20.98
N TYR A 617 -16.31 6.76 -21.26
CA TYR A 617 -17.41 6.71 -20.33
C TYR A 617 -18.04 5.32 -20.30
N ASP A 618 -18.54 4.98 -19.15
CA ASP A 618 -19.13 3.70 -18.84
C ASP A 618 -20.43 3.98 -18.08
N LEU A 619 -21.51 3.46 -18.60
CA LEU A 619 -22.85 3.55 -18.03
C LEU A 619 -23.34 2.14 -17.72
N GLY A 620 -23.71 1.88 -16.51
CA GLY A 620 -24.20 0.58 -16.13
C GLY A 620 -25.27 0.65 -15.05
N PHE A 621 -25.96 -0.46 -14.86
CA PHE A 621 -26.90 -0.66 -13.78
C PHE A 621 -26.95 -2.13 -13.41
N ASP A 622 -27.33 -2.40 -12.17
CA ASP A 622 -27.65 -3.75 -11.69
C ASP A 622 -29.08 -3.77 -11.14
N LEU A 623 -29.86 -4.74 -11.60
CA LEU A 623 -31.16 -5.10 -11.03
C LEU A 623 -30.90 -6.21 -10.02
N GLN A 624 -31.13 -5.92 -8.76
CA GLN A 624 -30.77 -6.81 -7.67
C GLN A 624 -32.01 -7.27 -6.90
N VAL A 625 -32.03 -8.56 -6.61
CA VAL A 625 -32.93 -9.17 -5.62
C VAL A 625 -32.07 -9.74 -4.50
N ALA A 626 -32.35 -9.36 -3.28
CA ALA A 626 -31.66 -9.87 -2.10
C ALA A 626 -32.69 -10.43 -1.12
N ASN A 627 -32.45 -11.64 -0.66
CA ASN A 627 -33.28 -12.32 0.31
C ASN A 627 -32.50 -12.46 1.62
N LEU A 628 -33.08 -11.96 2.69
CA LEU A 628 -32.63 -12.18 4.06
C LEU A 628 -33.59 -13.19 4.70
N ASP A 629 -33.04 -14.30 5.15
CA ASP A 629 -33.74 -15.34 5.88
C ASP A 629 -32.98 -15.60 7.17
N ALA A 630 -33.41 -14.97 8.24
CA ALA A 630 -32.77 -15.03 9.53
C ALA A 630 -33.78 -15.59 10.54
N THR A 631 -33.39 -16.60 11.31
CA THR A 631 -34.21 -17.13 12.41
C THR A 631 -33.38 -17.15 13.67
N GLN A 632 -33.80 -16.40 14.65
CA GLN A 632 -33.33 -16.52 16.03
C GLN A 632 -34.09 -17.64 16.68
N TYR A 633 -33.44 -18.70 17.11
CA TYR A 633 -34.06 -19.86 17.76
C TYR A 633 -34.09 -19.72 19.27
N PHE A 634 -33.22 -18.90 19.84
CA PHE A 634 -33.04 -18.78 21.26
C PHE A 634 -32.66 -17.32 21.64
N PRO A 635 -33.20 -16.70 22.76
CA PRO A 635 -34.07 -17.28 23.81
C PRO A 635 -35.51 -17.52 23.36
N ARG A 636 -35.93 -16.96 22.25
CA ARG A 636 -37.23 -17.15 21.61
C ARG A 636 -37.07 -17.25 20.10
N GLU A 637 -38.02 -17.94 19.49
CA GLU A 637 -38.00 -18.10 18.02
C GLU A 637 -38.56 -16.82 17.37
N ILE A 638 -37.74 -16.16 16.57
CA ILE A 638 -38.12 -14.97 15.81
C ILE A 638 -37.61 -15.16 14.37
N PRO A 639 -38.52 -15.47 13.43
CA PRO A 639 -38.17 -15.49 12.02
C PRO A 639 -38.17 -14.06 11.47
N VAL A 640 -37.14 -13.71 10.71
CA VAL A 640 -37.01 -12.45 10.00
C VAL A 640 -36.79 -12.75 8.52
N ILE A 641 -37.85 -12.75 7.74
CA ILE A 641 -37.79 -13.02 6.28
C ILE A 641 -38.06 -11.70 5.57
N ARG A 642 -37.11 -11.26 4.72
CA ARG A 642 -37.19 -10.02 3.95
C ARG A 642 -36.67 -10.23 2.53
N THR A 643 -37.38 -9.68 1.56
CA THR A 643 -36.93 -9.59 0.18
C THR A 643 -36.76 -8.13 -0.20
N PHE A 644 -35.61 -7.78 -0.75
CA PHE A 644 -35.27 -6.43 -1.16
C PHE A 644 -35.03 -6.38 -2.66
N TYR A 645 -35.65 -5.42 -3.33
CA TYR A 645 -35.43 -5.12 -4.73
C TYR A 645 -34.64 -3.81 -4.83
N SER A 646 -33.61 -3.79 -5.65
CA SER A 646 -32.78 -2.62 -5.80
C SER A 646 -32.37 -2.38 -7.23
N PHE A 647 -32.40 -1.12 -7.64
CA PHE A 647 -31.81 -0.63 -8.86
C PHE A 647 -30.53 0.13 -8.52
N LEU A 648 -29.39 -0.37 -9.00
CA LEU A 648 -28.07 0.12 -8.63
C LEU A 648 -27.36 0.72 -9.85
N PRO A 649 -27.57 2.01 -10.15
CA PRO A 649 -26.87 2.67 -11.25
C PRO A 649 -25.40 2.88 -10.93
N ARG A 650 -24.57 2.80 -12.01
CA ARG A 650 -23.14 3.11 -11.98
C ARG A 650 -22.76 3.96 -13.18
N PHE A 651 -21.83 4.88 -12.98
CA PHE A 651 -21.29 5.73 -14.01
C PHE A 651 -19.81 5.95 -13.80
N THR A 652 -19.02 5.79 -14.87
CA THR A 652 -17.60 6.14 -14.89
C THR A 652 -17.32 7.06 -16.05
N PHE A 653 -16.55 8.11 -15.81
CA PHE A 653 -16.07 9.01 -16.85
C PHE A 653 -14.58 9.25 -16.67
N ARG A 654 -13.84 9.15 -17.77
CA ARG A 654 -12.41 9.42 -17.83
C ARG A 654 -12.13 10.38 -18.97
N LYS A 655 -11.36 11.41 -18.71
CA LYS A 655 -10.90 12.38 -19.69
C LYS A 655 -9.42 12.70 -19.48
N GLY A 656 -8.67 12.80 -20.56
CA GLY A 656 -7.31 13.31 -20.56
C GLY A 656 -6.30 12.37 -21.22
N ASP A 657 -5.11 12.92 -21.43
CA ASP A 657 -3.94 12.14 -21.84
C ASP A 657 -3.18 11.76 -20.58
N TRP A 658 -2.95 10.46 -20.37
CA TRP A 658 -2.18 9.88 -19.26
C TRP A 658 -0.82 10.56 -19.05
N ARG A 659 -0.26 11.11 -20.13
CA ARG A 659 1.06 11.74 -20.11
C ARG A 659 1.12 13.12 -19.46
N SER A 660 0.00 13.80 -19.32
CA SER A 660 -0.02 15.19 -18.84
C SER A 660 -1.08 15.46 -17.78
N SER A 661 -2.32 15.07 -18.03
CA SER A 661 -3.43 15.26 -17.09
C SER A 661 -4.52 14.23 -17.30
N ASN A 662 -5.11 13.79 -16.21
CA ASN A 662 -6.17 12.79 -16.18
C ASN A 662 -7.24 13.21 -15.18
N MET A 663 -8.49 13.16 -15.62
CA MET A 663 -9.66 13.36 -14.78
C MET A 663 -10.52 12.10 -14.82
N ARG A 664 -10.94 11.61 -13.65
CA ARG A 664 -11.86 10.47 -13.52
C ARG A 664 -13.00 10.83 -12.58
N VAL A 665 -14.19 10.44 -12.98
CA VAL A 665 -15.39 10.54 -12.15
C VAL A 665 -15.98 9.13 -12.03
N PHE A 666 -16.23 8.71 -10.80
CA PHE A 666 -16.89 7.46 -10.49
C PHE A 666 -18.11 7.75 -9.66
N TYR A 667 -19.25 7.26 -10.11
CA TYR A 667 -20.45 7.21 -9.33
C TYR A 667 -20.92 5.77 -9.26
N ARG A 668 -21.13 5.27 -8.06
CA ARG A 668 -21.60 3.91 -7.82
C ARG A 668 -22.58 3.89 -6.65
N THR A 669 -23.63 3.12 -6.82
CA THR A 669 -24.55 2.81 -5.74
C THR A 669 -24.32 1.39 -5.21
N SER A 670 -24.62 1.17 -3.98
CA SER A 670 -24.54 -0.13 -3.32
C SER A 670 -25.52 -0.20 -2.14
N ASN A 671 -25.86 -1.40 -1.74
CA ASN A 671 -26.61 -1.64 -0.51
C ASN A 671 -25.91 -2.67 0.36
N SER A 672 -26.17 -2.66 1.65
CA SER A 672 -25.68 -3.66 2.59
C SER A 672 -26.80 -4.10 3.54
N ALA A 673 -26.84 -5.41 3.80
CA ALA A 673 -27.73 -5.95 4.82
C ALA A 673 -27.23 -5.59 6.22
N PRO A 674 -28.12 -5.54 7.22
CA PRO A 674 -27.73 -5.46 8.62
C PRO A 674 -26.80 -6.61 9.02
N SER A 675 -25.87 -6.35 9.92
CA SER A 675 -25.01 -7.41 10.46
C SER A 675 -25.80 -8.38 11.33
N LEU A 676 -25.23 -9.55 11.53
CA LEU A 676 -25.85 -10.57 12.39
C LEU A 676 -26.06 -10.05 13.81
N GLU A 677 -25.05 -9.37 14.35
CA GLU A 677 -25.09 -8.78 15.69
C GLU A 677 -26.13 -7.67 15.80
N ASP A 678 -26.35 -6.92 14.73
CA ASP A 678 -27.36 -5.85 14.72
C ASP A 678 -28.80 -6.38 14.69
N LEU A 679 -29.00 -7.61 14.19
CA LEU A 679 -30.30 -8.26 14.15
C LEU A 679 -30.65 -9.04 15.43
N GLN A 680 -29.65 -9.41 16.24
CA GLN A 680 -29.85 -10.21 17.46
C GLN A 680 -30.47 -9.40 18.59
N ASP A 681 -31.70 -9.69 18.94
CA ASP A 681 -32.44 -9.05 20.05
C ASP A 681 -32.07 -9.69 21.41
N VAL A 682 -30.77 -9.69 21.71
CA VAL A 682 -30.19 -10.23 22.95
C VAL A 682 -29.16 -9.26 23.48
N ILE A 683 -29.18 -9.02 24.77
CA ILE A 683 -28.30 -8.06 25.42
C ILE A 683 -26.87 -8.61 25.55
N ASP A 684 -25.90 -7.82 25.11
CA ASP A 684 -24.50 -7.97 25.47
C ASP A 684 -24.23 -7.13 26.73
N ASN A 685 -23.90 -7.80 27.82
CA ASN A 685 -23.58 -7.25 29.12
C ASN A 685 -22.09 -7.36 29.47
N SER A 686 -21.21 -7.55 28.49
CA SER A 686 -19.75 -7.62 28.71
C SER A 686 -19.22 -6.35 29.42
N ASN A 687 -19.90 -5.24 29.24
CA ASN A 687 -19.74 -4.04 30.04
C ASN A 687 -21.13 -3.62 30.60
N PRO A 688 -21.43 -3.84 31.89
CA PRO A 688 -22.72 -3.56 32.47
C PRO A 688 -23.16 -2.08 32.46
N LEU A 689 -22.19 -1.17 32.31
CA LEU A 689 -22.49 0.27 32.18
C LEU A 689 -22.76 0.65 30.71
N GLN A 690 -22.45 -0.22 29.76
CA GLN A 690 -22.60 0.00 28.32
C GLN A 690 -23.22 -1.23 27.64
N LEU A 691 -24.47 -1.46 27.96
CA LEU A 691 -25.23 -2.57 27.39
C LEU A 691 -25.52 -2.32 25.90
N ARG A 692 -25.55 -3.40 25.13
CA ARG A 692 -25.93 -3.36 23.71
C ARG A 692 -26.92 -4.45 23.39
N THR A 693 -27.88 -4.16 22.50
CA THR A 693 -28.80 -5.15 21.92
C THR A 693 -28.94 -4.92 20.41
N GLY A 694 -29.47 -5.90 19.68
CA GLY A 694 -29.80 -5.76 18.28
C GLY A 694 -31.26 -5.33 18.03
N ASN A 695 -31.65 -5.33 16.75
CA ASN A 695 -32.96 -4.95 16.28
C ASN A 695 -33.35 -5.79 15.04
N PRO A 696 -34.25 -6.76 15.19
CA PRO A 696 -34.72 -7.60 14.08
C PRO A 696 -35.43 -6.83 12.96
N ASN A 697 -35.89 -5.61 13.24
CA ASN A 697 -36.67 -4.77 12.32
C ASN A 697 -35.78 -3.93 11.37
N LEU A 698 -34.48 -4.08 11.42
CA LEU A 698 -33.59 -3.35 10.53
C LEU A 698 -33.79 -3.72 9.05
N VAL A 699 -33.69 -2.69 8.22
CA VAL A 699 -33.68 -2.83 6.77
C VAL A 699 -32.28 -2.53 6.22
N GLN A 700 -32.02 -2.95 4.98
CA GLN A 700 -30.74 -2.65 4.34
C GLN A 700 -30.55 -1.15 4.10
N ASP A 701 -29.31 -0.68 4.17
CA ASP A 701 -28.95 0.66 3.75
C ASP A 701 -28.82 0.77 2.22
N PHE A 702 -28.96 1.97 1.70
CA PHE A 702 -28.67 2.29 0.31
C PHE A 702 -27.64 3.43 0.27
N THR A 703 -26.51 3.15 -0.34
CA THR A 703 -25.34 4.04 -0.32
C THR A 703 -25.02 4.57 -1.72
N HIS A 704 -24.94 5.89 -1.84
CA HIS A 704 -24.43 6.59 -3.00
C HIS A 704 -22.97 6.97 -2.77
N ASN A 705 -22.07 6.60 -3.69
CA ASN A 705 -20.67 6.95 -3.64
C ASN A 705 -20.30 7.73 -4.90
N LEU A 706 -19.74 8.92 -4.73
CA LEU A 706 -19.18 9.74 -5.78
C LEU A 706 -17.70 9.97 -5.53
N THR A 707 -16.86 9.71 -6.51
CA THR A 707 -15.43 10.03 -6.46
C THR A 707 -15.04 10.78 -7.71
N LEU A 708 -14.49 11.98 -7.55
CA LEU A 708 -13.87 12.76 -8.62
C LEU A 708 -12.37 12.83 -8.33
N ARG A 709 -11.58 12.48 -9.30
CA ARG A 709 -10.11 12.47 -9.21
C ARG A 709 -9.53 13.29 -10.35
N TYR A 710 -8.59 14.16 -10.05
CA TYR A 710 -7.82 14.90 -11.01
C TYR A 710 -6.32 14.76 -10.71
N PHE A 711 -5.56 14.40 -11.73
CA PHE A 711 -4.11 14.30 -11.66
C PHE A 711 -3.49 15.08 -12.80
N LYS A 712 -2.44 15.84 -12.52
CA LYS A 712 -1.65 16.55 -13.51
C LYS A 712 -0.17 16.42 -13.20
N MET A 713 0.64 16.13 -14.21
CA MET A 713 2.08 16.01 -14.09
C MET A 713 2.80 16.80 -15.17
N ASP A 714 3.77 17.61 -14.79
CA ASP A 714 4.73 18.25 -15.69
C ASP A 714 6.07 17.51 -15.58
N MET A 715 6.34 16.68 -16.59
CA MET A 715 7.56 15.85 -16.60
C MET A 715 8.84 16.69 -16.75
N ALA A 716 8.79 17.83 -17.42
CA ALA A 716 9.95 18.70 -17.62
C ALA A 716 10.40 19.36 -16.32
N LYS A 717 9.42 19.72 -15.48
CA LYS A 717 9.64 20.35 -14.16
C LYS A 717 9.61 19.37 -13.02
N SER A 718 9.32 18.07 -13.29
CA SER A 718 9.09 17.03 -12.28
C SER A 718 8.08 17.46 -11.20
N THR A 719 7.06 18.22 -11.58
CA THR A 719 5.98 18.65 -10.68
C THR A 719 4.76 17.81 -10.88
N ASN A 720 4.08 17.49 -9.79
CA ASN A 720 2.81 16.78 -9.81
C ASN A 720 1.76 17.52 -8.97
N PHE A 721 0.53 17.47 -9.43
CA PHE A 721 -0.64 17.93 -8.71
C PHE A 721 -1.68 16.83 -8.73
N PHE A 722 -2.28 16.57 -7.58
CA PHE A 722 -3.35 15.61 -7.39
C PHE A 722 -4.47 16.28 -6.57
N ALA A 723 -5.72 16.03 -6.97
CA ALA A 723 -6.90 16.41 -6.20
C ALA A 723 -7.95 15.30 -6.29
N MET A 724 -8.61 14.99 -5.18
CA MET A 724 -9.67 13.99 -5.12
C MET A 724 -10.80 14.47 -4.21
N LEU A 725 -12.02 14.45 -4.73
CA LEU A 725 -13.25 14.64 -3.98
C LEU A 725 -13.95 13.29 -3.85
N MET A 726 -14.29 12.92 -2.64
CA MET A 726 -15.11 11.74 -2.33
C MET A 726 -16.34 12.19 -1.59
N GLY A 727 -17.50 11.67 -1.96
CA GLY A 727 -18.76 11.89 -1.29
C GLY A 727 -19.51 10.57 -1.10
N THR A 728 -20.06 10.36 0.09
CA THR A 728 -20.93 9.23 0.41
C THR A 728 -22.20 9.77 1.05
N ALA A 729 -23.36 9.34 0.56
CA ALA A 729 -24.65 9.61 1.16
C ALA A 729 -25.38 8.29 1.39
N LYS A 730 -25.98 8.12 2.56
CA LYS A 730 -26.70 6.90 2.92
C LYS A 730 -28.17 7.18 3.19
N GLN A 731 -29.03 6.37 2.57
CA GLN A 731 -30.43 6.23 2.91
C GLN A 731 -30.58 4.99 3.78
N ASN A 732 -31.49 5.04 4.77
CA ASN A 732 -31.70 4.00 5.76
C ASN A 732 -30.38 3.56 6.45
N ALA A 733 -29.48 4.52 6.72
CA ALA A 733 -28.23 4.22 7.40
C ALA A 733 -28.51 3.55 8.74
N ILE A 734 -27.79 2.43 9.00
CA ILE A 734 -27.86 1.78 10.31
C ILE A 734 -27.06 2.65 11.28
N THR A 735 -27.75 3.20 12.25
CA THR A 735 -27.23 4.09 13.28
C THR A 735 -27.69 3.62 14.66
N THR A 736 -27.56 4.42 15.70
CA THR A 736 -27.85 4.00 17.08
C THR A 736 -28.97 4.80 17.70
N LEU A 737 -29.83 4.09 18.44
CA LEU A 737 -30.63 4.64 19.54
C LEU A 737 -29.88 4.34 20.83
N THR A 738 -29.52 5.37 21.58
CA THR A 738 -28.90 5.24 22.90
C THR A 738 -29.93 5.63 23.98
N GLN A 739 -30.21 4.69 24.86
CA GLN A 739 -31.10 4.86 26.00
C GLN A 739 -30.23 5.04 27.24
N LEU A 740 -30.35 6.17 27.91
CA LEU A 740 -29.54 6.57 29.04
C LEU A 740 -30.34 6.43 30.33
N ALA A 741 -29.78 5.79 31.33
CA ALA A 741 -30.39 5.72 32.63
C ALA A 741 -30.38 7.08 33.32
N GLY A 742 -31.49 7.47 33.86
CA GLY A 742 -31.60 8.64 34.72
C GLY A 742 -30.91 8.43 36.07
N ARG A 743 -30.97 9.44 36.94
CA ARG A 743 -30.35 9.40 38.28
C ARG A 743 -30.90 8.28 39.16
N ASP A 744 -32.19 7.93 39.00
CA ASP A 744 -32.85 6.88 39.72
C ASP A 744 -32.87 5.53 38.98
N GLY A 745 -32.07 5.40 37.91
CA GLY A 745 -32.17 4.31 36.98
C GLY A 745 -33.25 4.53 35.93
N SER A 746 -33.47 3.57 35.07
CA SER A 746 -34.55 3.63 34.07
C SER A 746 -34.89 2.23 33.58
N THR A 747 -36.17 2.04 33.22
CA THR A 747 -36.65 0.77 32.70
C THR A 747 -36.99 0.91 31.22
N TYR A 748 -36.48 0.01 30.42
CA TYR A 748 -36.70 -0.02 28.97
C TYR A 748 -37.24 -1.36 28.53
N VAL A 749 -38.12 -1.32 27.55
CA VAL A 749 -38.67 -2.52 26.91
C VAL A 749 -37.92 -2.79 25.64
N VAL A 750 -37.33 -3.99 25.54
CA VAL A 750 -36.66 -4.48 24.35
C VAL A 750 -37.33 -5.77 23.93
N GLY A 751 -38.04 -5.75 22.81
CA GLY A 751 -38.93 -6.84 22.43
C GLY A 751 -40.00 -7.06 23.49
N ASP A 752 -40.16 -8.28 24.01
CA ASP A 752 -41.10 -8.60 25.10
C ASP A 752 -40.44 -8.58 26.49
N SER A 753 -39.18 -8.17 26.57
CA SER A 753 -38.43 -8.17 27.83
C SER A 753 -38.23 -6.77 28.36
N THR A 754 -38.37 -6.63 29.66
CA THR A 754 -38.18 -5.37 30.37
C THR A 754 -36.82 -5.34 31.06
N TYR A 755 -36.02 -4.32 30.80
CA TYR A 755 -34.70 -4.14 31.37
C TYR A 755 -34.63 -2.93 32.27
N SER A 756 -34.10 -3.11 33.44
CA SER A 756 -33.82 -2.03 34.37
C SER A 756 -32.34 -1.62 34.26
N LEU A 757 -32.11 -0.43 33.76
CA LEU A 757 -30.79 0.18 33.70
C LEU A 757 -30.48 0.85 35.05
N LYS A 758 -29.31 0.54 35.58
CA LYS A 758 -28.76 1.16 36.77
C LYS A 758 -28.35 2.62 36.49
N PRO A 759 -28.31 3.51 37.47
CA PRO A 759 -27.81 4.86 37.31
C PRO A 759 -26.44 4.88 36.65
N GLY A 760 -26.23 5.78 35.69
CA GLY A 760 -24.97 5.89 34.96
C GLY A 760 -24.71 4.84 33.88
N SER A 761 -25.65 3.89 33.67
CA SER A 761 -25.53 2.91 32.56
C SER A 761 -26.32 3.36 31.32
N GLN A 762 -25.99 2.75 30.19
CA GLN A 762 -26.67 2.99 28.91
C GLN A 762 -27.01 1.69 28.19
N LEU A 763 -28.05 1.71 27.37
CA LEU A 763 -28.41 0.67 26.44
C LEU A 763 -28.36 1.21 25.01
N THR A 764 -27.60 0.58 24.12
CA THR A 764 -27.46 0.96 22.71
C THR A 764 -28.17 -0.05 21.82
N ARG A 765 -28.99 0.42 20.90
CA ARG A 765 -29.76 -0.38 19.94
C ARG A 765 -29.59 0.18 18.52
N PRO A 766 -29.32 -0.65 17.48
CA PRO A 766 -29.25 -0.17 16.10
C PRO A 766 -30.65 0.16 15.55
N ILE A 767 -30.72 1.24 14.77
CA ILE A 767 -31.92 1.70 14.09
C ILE A 767 -31.60 2.21 12.69
N ASN A 768 -32.57 2.30 11.79
CA ASN A 768 -32.37 2.93 10.48
C ASN A 768 -32.73 4.41 10.53
N MET A 769 -31.85 5.28 10.03
CA MET A 769 -32.10 6.72 9.86
C MET A 769 -31.57 7.21 8.54
N ASN A 770 -32.14 8.28 7.99
CA ASN A 770 -31.61 9.00 6.84
C ASN A 770 -30.72 10.15 7.28
N GLY A 771 -29.87 10.65 6.36
CA GLY A 771 -29.05 11.85 6.60
C GLY A 771 -27.63 11.58 7.07
N ALA A 772 -27.10 10.38 6.84
CA ALA A 772 -25.69 10.12 7.05
C ALA A 772 -24.89 10.53 5.80
N TYR A 773 -24.02 11.54 5.94
CA TYR A 773 -23.20 12.10 4.87
C TYR A 773 -21.73 12.10 5.25
N ASN A 774 -20.89 11.81 4.27
CA ASN A 774 -19.43 11.94 4.39
C ASN A 774 -18.89 12.56 3.10
N ALA A 775 -18.20 13.68 3.20
CA ALA A 775 -17.51 14.33 2.09
C ALA A 775 -16.06 14.58 2.45
N ARG A 776 -15.16 14.30 1.52
CA ARG A 776 -13.72 14.51 1.70
C ARG A 776 -13.10 15.06 0.43
N LEU A 777 -12.46 16.23 0.53
CA LEU A 777 -11.62 16.79 -0.51
C LEU A 777 -10.17 16.71 -0.05
N VAL A 778 -9.31 16.10 -0.85
CA VAL A 778 -7.86 16.05 -0.59
C VAL A 778 -7.10 16.51 -1.80
N GLY A 779 -5.97 17.17 -1.56
CA GLY A 779 -5.05 17.61 -2.60
C GLY A 779 -3.60 17.39 -2.22
N SER A 780 -2.75 17.17 -3.19
CA SER A 780 -1.30 17.13 -2.97
C SER A 780 -0.58 17.79 -4.15
N PHE A 781 0.55 18.43 -3.83
CA PHE A 781 1.42 19.09 -4.76
C PHE A 781 2.87 18.79 -4.45
N GLY A 782 3.59 18.23 -5.42
CA GLY A 782 5.01 17.91 -5.29
C GLY A 782 5.85 18.71 -6.28
N LYS A 783 6.96 19.28 -5.81
CA LYS A 783 7.88 20.07 -6.62
C LYS A 783 9.33 19.93 -6.15
N PRO A 784 10.30 19.73 -7.07
CA PRO A 784 11.71 19.84 -6.75
C PRO A 784 12.15 21.30 -6.72
N PHE A 785 13.04 21.63 -5.78
CA PHE A 785 13.68 22.92 -5.63
C PHE A 785 15.21 22.79 -5.74
N PHE A 786 15.91 23.89 -5.98
CA PHE A 786 17.37 23.95 -6.06
C PHE A 786 17.99 22.90 -7.00
N LYS A 787 17.45 22.83 -8.25
CA LYS A 787 17.89 21.84 -9.27
C LYS A 787 17.72 20.38 -8.80
N GLY A 788 16.69 20.10 -8.01
CA GLY A 788 16.37 18.75 -7.54
C GLY A 788 17.11 18.32 -6.28
N LYS A 789 17.79 19.24 -5.58
CA LYS A 789 18.46 18.94 -4.31
C LYS A 789 17.51 18.82 -3.13
N ILE A 790 16.31 19.43 -3.22
CA ILE A 790 15.27 19.36 -2.21
C ILE A 790 13.95 19.06 -2.93
N PHE A 791 13.19 18.07 -2.42
CA PHE A 791 11.83 17.80 -2.84
C PHE A 791 10.87 18.31 -1.78
N ALA A 792 9.90 19.13 -2.19
CA ALA A 792 8.81 19.58 -1.34
C ALA A 792 7.50 18.91 -1.78
N ASN A 793 6.80 18.33 -0.82
CA ASN A 793 5.46 17.79 -0.99
C ASN A 793 4.53 18.50 -0.01
N ALA A 794 3.53 19.21 -0.54
CA ALA A 794 2.45 19.79 0.26
C ALA A 794 1.19 18.94 0.04
N ASN A 795 0.49 18.64 1.10
CA ASN A 795 -0.80 17.94 1.07
C ASN A 795 -1.78 18.64 1.99
N GLY A 796 -3.06 18.60 1.62
CA GLY A 796 -4.12 19.18 2.45
C GLY A 796 -5.47 18.61 2.10
N GLY A 797 -6.42 18.79 3.00
CA GLY A 797 -7.77 18.33 2.76
C GLY A 797 -8.77 18.90 3.74
N VAL A 798 -10.02 18.82 3.35
CA VAL A 798 -11.16 19.10 4.21
C VAL A 798 -12.08 17.89 4.23
N THR A 799 -12.66 17.63 5.39
CA THR A 799 -13.60 16.54 5.63
C THR A 799 -14.87 17.10 6.25
N TYR A 800 -16.00 16.53 5.89
CA TYR A 800 -17.27 16.79 6.53
C TYR A 800 -17.97 15.48 6.77
N VAL A 801 -18.29 15.21 8.03
CA VAL A 801 -19.02 14.01 8.43
C VAL A 801 -20.27 14.45 9.17
N GLU A 802 -21.42 13.93 8.76
CA GLU A 802 -22.70 14.12 9.43
C GLU A 802 -23.30 12.75 9.72
N ASN A 803 -23.61 12.52 11.00
CA ASN A 803 -24.12 11.25 11.48
C ASN A 803 -25.37 11.51 12.33
N PRO A 804 -26.56 11.04 11.91
CA PRO A 804 -27.76 11.06 12.71
C PRO A 804 -27.76 9.94 13.74
N SER A 805 -28.38 10.15 14.88
CA SER A 805 -28.64 9.16 15.92
C SER A 805 -29.90 9.53 16.71
N MET A 806 -30.36 8.66 17.58
CA MET A 806 -31.41 8.97 18.54
C MET A 806 -30.93 8.78 19.96
N ILE A 807 -31.35 9.65 20.85
CA ILE A 807 -31.03 9.60 22.27
C ILE A 807 -32.34 9.64 23.05
N GLN A 808 -32.51 8.71 23.98
CA GLN A 808 -33.65 8.64 24.88
C GLN A 808 -33.17 8.71 26.32
N MET A 809 -33.82 9.52 27.12
CA MET A 809 -33.45 9.70 28.52
C MET A 809 -34.57 9.27 29.42
N GLY A 810 -34.28 8.31 30.29
CA GLY A 810 -35.30 7.81 31.21
C GLY A 810 -36.55 7.42 30.43
N THR A 811 -37.69 7.94 30.86
CA THR A 811 -39.03 7.72 30.23
C THR A 811 -39.37 8.76 29.15
N SER A 812 -38.47 9.71 28.84
CA SER A 812 -38.72 10.74 27.82
C SER A 812 -38.78 10.14 26.42
N GLU A 813 -39.40 10.84 25.47
CA GLU A 813 -39.37 10.44 24.07
C GLU A 813 -37.95 10.51 23.49
N ALA A 814 -37.64 9.59 22.59
CA ALA A 814 -36.38 9.58 21.91
C ALA A 814 -36.23 10.79 20.96
N GLN A 815 -35.12 11.51 21.05
CA GLN A 815 -34.85 12.73 20.30
C GLN A 815 -33.75 12.48 19.27
N ALA A 816 -33.89 13.04 18.06
CA ALA A 816 -32.88 12.95 17.03
C ALA A 816 -31.70 13.88 17.36
N ASN A 817 -30.49 13.30 17.36
CA ASN A 817 -29.23 14.04 17.44
C ASN A 817 -28.50 13.96 16.13
N ILE A 818 -28.01 15.08 15.62
CA ILE A 818 -27.17 15.17 14.43
C ILE A 818 -25.79 15.63 14.86
N SER A 819 -24.83 14.74 14.77
CA SER A 819 -23.42 15.05 15.02
C SER A 819 -22.74 15.44 13.72
N ARG A 820 -22.20 16.66 13.66
CA ARG A 820 -21.44 17.19 12.53
C ARG A 820 -19.98 17.35 12.91
N THR A 821 -19.10 16.81 12.09
CA THR A 821 -17.65 16.90 12.32
C THR A 821 -16.96 17.42 11.08
N PRO A 822 -16.95 18.75 10.84
CA PRO A 822 -16.05 19.34 9.85
C PRO A 822 -14.60 19.26 10.34
N GLY A 823 -13.69 19.02 9.41
CA GLY A 823 -12.27 18.94 9.71
C GLY A 823 -11.40 19.46 8.56
N ALA A 824 -10.21 19.93 8.86
CA ALA A 824 -9.22 20.34 7.88
C ALA A 824 -7.82 19.83 8.27
N ASN A 825 -7.03 19.45 7.28
CA ASN A 825 -5.64 19.08 7.50
C ASN A 825 -4.74 19.77 6.49
N LEU A 826 -3.52 20.09 6.94
CA LEU A 826 -2.45 20.63 6.11
C LEU A 826 -1.14 19.97 6.50
N GLY A 827 -0.41 19.46 5.50
CA GLY A 827 0.89 18.83 5.70
C GLY A 827 1.92 19.37 4.71
N LEU A 828 3.17 19.47 5.16
CA LEU A 828 4.33 19.83 4.35
C LEU A 828 5.47 18.87 4.67
N THR A 829 6.11 18.35 3.63
CA THR A 829 7.32 17.52 3.76
C THR A 829 8.40 18.04 2.83
N LEU A 830 9.58 18.29 3.40
CA LEU A 830 10.80 18.68 2.69
C LEU A 830 11.82 17.55 2.83
N GLY A 831 12.16 16.91 1.72
CA GLY A 831 13.14 15.82 1.67
C GLY A 831 14.43 16.25 0.96
N SER A 832 15.58 15.89 1.50
CA SER A 832 16.87 16.14 0.85
C SER A 832 17.16 15.14 -0.26
N ASN A 833 17.84 15.60 -1.31
CA ASN A 833 18.42 14.79 -2.39
C ASN A 833 19.82 15.30 -2.73
N ILE A 834 20.58 15.70 -1.71
CA ILE A 834 21.87 16.38 -1.88
C ILE A 834 22.99 15.37 -2.12
N SER A 835 23.11 14.38 -1.24
CA SER A 835 24.14 13.35 -1.33
C SER A 835 23.75 12.10 -0.53
N GLU A 836 24.47 11.00 -0.76
CA GLU A 836 24.35 9.79 0.05
C GLU A 836 24.87 9.94 1.48
N LYS A 837 25.64 11.02 1.76
CA LYS A 837 26.26 11.27 3.05
C LYS A 837 25.42 12.18 3.96
N VAL A 838 24.57 12.98 3.38
CA VAL A 838 23.70 13.93 4.12
C VAL A 838 22.28 13.71 3.64
N ASP A 839 21.44 13.22 4.51
CA ASP A 839 20.03 13.00 4.26
C ASP A 839 19.20 13.59 5.38
N PHE A 840 18.23 14.42 5.05
CA PHE A 840 17.29 14.94 6.03
C PHE A 840 15.88 15.01 5.46
N THR A 841 14.91 14.87 6.34
CA THR A 841 13.50 15.09 6.06
C THR A 841 12.92 15.96 7.17
N LEU A 842 12.28 17.04 6.79
CA LEU A 842 11.47 17.88 7.65
C LEU A 842 10.02 17.71 7.25
N SER A 843 9.16 17.33 8.17
CA SER A 843 7.73 17.23 7.94
C SER A 843 6.93 17.93 9.03
N GLY A 844 5.83 18.54 8.65
CA GLY A 844 4.85 19.12 9.56
C GLY A 844 3.45 18.78 9.11
N ASN A 845 2.55 18.52 10.03
CA ASN A 845 1.13 18.25 9.79
C ASN A 845 0.28 18.90 10.88
N ILE A 846 -0.77 19.59 10.49
CA ILE A 846 -1.75 20.20 11.37
C ILE A 846 -3.11 19.63 11.00
N ASN A 847 -3.83 19.10 11.99
CA ASN A 847 -5.20 18.63 11.85
C ASN A 847 -6.08 19.47 12.77
N TYR A 848 -7.10 20.07 12.21
CA TYR A 848 -8.14 20.78 12.92
C TYR A 848 -9.45 20.05 12.75
N SER A 849 -10.21 19.86 13.81
CA SER A 849 -11.54 19.24 13.78
C SER A 849 -12.47 19.96 14.74
N GLN A 850 -13.71 20.08 14.32
CA GLN A 850 -14.81 20.58 15.13
C GLN A 850 -15.80 19.45 15.38
N VAL A 851 -16.40 19.44 16.55
CA VAL A 851 -17.53 18.58 16.89
C VAL A 851 -18.71 19.50 17.18
N ARG A 852 -19.81 19.31 16.48
CA ARG A 852 -21.05 20.09 16.62
C ARG A 852 -22.22 19.13 16.73
N ASN A 853 -22.99 19.26 17.79
CA ASN A 853 -24.14 18.41 18.10
C ASN A 853 -25.44 19.22 18.17
N SER A 854 -26.53 18.66 17.63
CA SER A 854 -27.79 19.35 17.58
C SER A 854 -28.55 19.40 18.94
N LEU A 855 -28.33 18.40 19.82
CA LEU A 855 -29.00 18.33 21.12
C LEU A 855 -28.26 19.05 22.24
N GLN A 856 -26.92 19.13 22.17
CA GLN A 856 -26.10 19.76 23.21
C GLN A 856 -24.97 20.61 22.63
N THR A 857 -25.26 21.86 22.35
CA THR A 857 -24.30 22.83 21.82
C THR A 857 -23.21 23.24 22.81
N ASN A 858 -23.48 23.12 24.12
CA ASN A 858 -22.47 23.40 25.17
C ASN A 858 -21.33 22.36 25.21
N LEU A 859 -21.50 21.23 24.56
CA LEU A 859 -20.46 20.22 24.39
C LEU A 859 -19.75 20.32 23.02
N ASP A 860 -20.07 21.34 22.25
CA ASP A 860 -19.34 21.64 21.01
C ASP A 860 -17.89 21.95 21.31
N GLN A 861 -16.98 21.33 20.59
CA GLN A 861 -15.56 21.47 20.82
C GLN A 861 -14.78 21.56 19.52
N ASP A 862 -13.69 22.30 19.62
CA ASP A 862 -12.69 22.43 18.60
C ASP A 862 -11.37 21.84 19.11
N TYR A 863 -10.71 21.00 18.32
CA TYR A 863 -9.43 20.45 18.70
C TYR A 863 -8.42 20.47 17.57
N PHE A 864 -7.16 20.66 17.98
CA PHE A 864 -6.00 20.70 17.09
C PHE A 864 -5.02 19.60 17.46
N ILE A 865 -4.53 18.89 16.45
CA ILE A 865 -3.41 17.98 16.59
C ILE A 865 -2.31 18.44 15.64
N GLN A 866 -1.14 18.75 16.21
CA GLN A 866 0.00 19.23 15.46
C GLN A 866 1.13 18.24 15.61
N ASN A 867 1.73 17.84 14.49
CA ASN A 867 2.89 16.98 14.46
C ASN A 867 3.95 17.65 13.60
N ALA A 868 5.18 17.73 14.10
CA ALA A 868 6.32 18.15 13.32
C ALA A 868 7.47 17.16 13.55
N SER A 869 8.17 16.75 12.52
CA SER A 869 9.31 15.85 12.66
C SER A 869 10.49 16.32 11.82
N PHE A 870 11.67 16.21 12.40
CA PHE A 870 12.95 16.42 11.75
C PHE A 870 13.81 15.18 11.90
N ARG A 871 14.01 14.49 10.78
CA ARG A 871 14.86 13.32 10.69
C ARG A 871 16.11 13.66 9.90
N THR A 872 17.27 13.31 10.42
CA THR A 872 18.54 13.48 9.73
C THR A 872 19.42 12.24 9.84
N ASN A 873 20.14 11.95 8.75
CA ASN A 873 21.17 10.92 8.69
C ASN A 873 22.44 11.56 8.11
N PHE A 874 23.50 11.53 8.87
CA PHE A 874 24.80 12.06 8.50
C PHE A 874 25.86 10.96 8.48
N MET A 875 26.61 10.85 7.38
CA MET A 875 27.65 9.84 7.20
C MET A 875 29.03 10.46 6.95
N PRO A 876 29.69 10.99 7.99
CA PRO A 876 31.00 11.57 7.86
C PRO A 876 32.02 10.49 7.40
N LYS A 877 32.86 10.86 6.42
CA LYS A 877 33.88 9.96 5.84
C LYS A 877 33.32 8.61 5.35
N GLY A 878 31.97 8.48 5.21
CA GLY A 878 31.30 7.29 4.67
C GLY A 878 31.44 6.00 5.49
N LYS A 879 31.84 6.10 6.76
CA LYS A 879 32.02 4.97 7.70
C LYS A 879 31.19 5.12 8.97
N TRP A 880 31.04 6.32 9.48
CA TRP A 880 30.20 6.63 10.63
C TRP A 880 28.79 6.94 10.14
N VAL A 881 27.79 6.56 10.89
CA VAL A 881 26.37 6.88 10.65
C VAL A 881 25.83 7.51 11.90
N ILE A 882 25.42 8.75 11.80
CA ILE A 882 24.79 9.49 12.89
C ILE A 882 23.37 9.80 12.44
N SER A 883 22.39 9.32 13.21
CA SER A 883 20.99 9.57 12.93
C SER A 883 20.33 10.26 14.11
N SER A 884 19.46 11.20 13.82
CA SER A 884 18.60 11.86 14.79
C SER A 884 17.20 12.03 14.23
N ASP A 885 16.20 11.70 15.01
CA ASP A 885 14.78 11.82 14.68
C ASP A 885 14.08 12.50 15.86
N ILE A 886 13.66 13.74 15.66
CA ILE A 886 12.93 14.52 16.65
C ILE A 886 11.51 14.73 16.14
N THR A 887 10.52 14.30 16.90
CA THR A 887 9.12 14.49 16.60
C THR A 887 8.45 15.27 17.72
N LEU A 888 7.84 16.38 17.37
CA LEU A 888 6.95 17.15 18.22
C LEU A 888 5.52 16.68 17.99
N GLN A 889 4.79 16.39 19.07
CA GLN A 889 3.34 16.19 19.04
C GLN A 889 2.66 17.12 20.03
N SER A 890 1.60 17.78 19.60
CA SER A 890 0.82 18.70 20.43
C SER A 890 -0.66 18.45 20.25
N PHE A 891 -1.36 18.30 21.34
CA PHE A 891 -2.79 18.07 21.44
C PHE A 891 -3.41 19.24 22.19
N ASN A 892 -4.36 19.92 21.56
CA ASN A 892 -5.02 21.11 22.11
C ASN A 892 -6.55 21.01 21.84
N GLY A 893 -7.36 21.49 22.79
CA GLY A 893 -8.81 21.40 22.72
C GLY A 893 -9.35 20.05 23.16
N LEU A 894 -8.52 19.22 23.80
CA LEU A 894 -8.96 18.02 24.51
C LEU A 894 -9.37 18.38 25.94
N SER A 895 -9.74 17.39 26.74
CA SER A 895 -9.91 17.61 28.18
C SER A 895 -8.61 18.09 28.83
N SER A 896 -8.71 18.76 29.96
CA SER A 896 -7.55 19.42 30.60
C SER A 896 -6.40 18.47 30.91
N SER A 897 -6.70 17.21 31.22
CA SER A 897 -5.73 16.15 31.51
C SER A 897 -5.02 15.60 30.26
N PHE A 898 -5.55 15.86 29.07
CA PHE A 898 -5.05 15.33 27.79
C PHE A 898 -4.48 16.41 26.86
N ASN A 899 -4.63 17.69 27.19
CA ASN A 899 -3.94 18.78 26.48
C ASN A 899 -2.46 18.73 26.81
N GLN A 900 -1.64 18.23 25.88
CA GLN A 900 -0.20 18.01 26.11
C GLN A 900 0.59 18.29 24.86
N THR A 901 1.82 18.74 25.08
CA THR A 901 2.85 18.89 24.06
C THR A 901 4.08 18.12 24.50
N PHE A 902 4.59 17.24 23.64
CA PHE A 902 5.78 16.46 23.97
C PHE A 902 6.69 16.25 22.76
N PHE A 903 7.94 15.95 23.05
CA PHE A 903 8.97 15.67 22.06
C PHE A 903 9.42 14.21 22.20
N LEU A 904 9.35 13.48 21.12
CA LEU A 904 9.97 12.18 20.98
C LEU A 904 11.31 12.37 20.26
N TRP A 905 12.42 12.14 20.98
CA TRP A 905 13.74 12.25 20.39
C TRP A 905 14.45 10.90 20.39
N ASN A 906 14.72 10.39 19.21
CA ASN A 906 15.48 9.17 18.97
C ASN A 906 16.82 9.54 18.32
N ALA A 907 17.90 8.93 18.78
CA ALA A 907 19.22 9.16 18.20
C ALA A 907 20.00 7.86 18.08
N SER A 908 20.89 7.79 17.10
CA SER A 908 21.78 6.65 16.96
C SER A 908 23.14 7.06 16.41
N VAL A 909 24.17 6.33 16.84
CA VAL A 909 25.52 6.43 16.32
C VAL A 909 26.00 5.03 15.95
N GLY A 910 26.46 4.89 14.70
CA GLY A 910 26.92 3.60 14.21
C GLY A 910 28.20 3.71 13.38
N ARG A 911 28.84 2.57 13.18
CA ARG A 911 30.04 2.48 12.37
C ARG A 911 29.95 1.27 11.42
N LYS A 912 30.24 1.55 10.13
CA LYS A 912 30.31 0.54 9.09
C LYS A 912 31.70 -0.10 9.05
N LEU A 913 31.75 -1.42 9.07
CA LEU A 913 32.96 -2.23 9.12
C LEU A 913 33.04 -3.12 7.87
N GLY A 914 34.27 -3.58 7.57
CA GLY A 914 34.57 -4.42 6.42
C GLY A 914 34.86 -3.63 5.14
N LYS A 915 35.60 -4.26 4.21
CA LYS A 915 36.01 -3.64 2.92
C LYS A 915 34.82 -3.21 2.06
N LYS A 916 33.72 -3.98 2.07
CA LYS A 916 32.47 -3.69 1.36
C LYS A 916 31.41 -3.01 2.22
N LYS A 917 31.75 -2.58 3.45
CA LYS A 917 30.84 -1.93 4.41
C LYS A 917 29.59 -2.80 4.72
N GLN A 918 29.76 -4.11 4.81
CA GLN A 918 28.68 -5.08 4.97
C GLN A 918 28.17 -5.14 6.40
N TRP A 919 29.02 -4.86 7.37
CA TRP A 919 28.69 -4.84 8.79
C TRP A 919 28.38 -3.43 9.24
N ASP A 920 27.31 -3.26 10.02
CA ASP A 920 26.91 -2.00 10.67
C ASP A 920 26.72 -2.31 12.17
N PHE A 921 27.58 -1.72 12.97
CA PHE A 921 27.42 -1.74 14.42
C PHE A 921 26.87 -0.39 14.87
N ARG A 922 25.74 -0.39 15.60
CA ARG A 922 25.00 0.82 15.94
C ARG A 922 24.49 0.79 17.36
N MET A 923 24.74 1.87 18.11
CA MET A 923 24.10 2.18 19.35
C MET A 923 22.91 3.10 19.07
N MET A 924 21.74 2.75 19.58
CA MET A 924 20.49 3.50 19.43
C MET A 924 19.97 3.87 20.83
N ALA A 925 19.46 5.10 20.94
CA ALA A 925 18.70 5.56 22.10
C ALA A 925 17.32 6.00 21.63
N TYR A 926 16.30 5.44 22.22
CA TYR A 926 14.90 5.73 21.94
C TYR A 926 14.32 6.60 23.07
N ASP A 927 13.51 7.60 22.70
CA ASP A 927 12.84 8.52 23.61
C ASP A 927 13.78 9.12 24.67
N LEU A 928 14.85 9.76 24.21
CA LEU A 928 15.87 10.39 25.08
C LEU A 928 15.28 11.31 26.13
N LEU A 929 14.17 11.97 25.85
CA LEU A 929 13.48 12.90 26.73
C LEU A 929 12.47 12.24 27.67
N ASN A 930 12.17 10.95 27.48
CA ASN A 930 11.17 10.17 28.22
C ASN A 930 9.78 10.84 28.21
N GLN A 931 9.38 11.34 27.05
CA GLN A 931 8.15 12.08 26.87
C GLN A 931 7.14 11.37 25.95
N ASN A 932 7.44 10.16 25.47
CA ASN A 932 6.54 9.44 24.57
C ASN A 932 5.17 9.21 25.22
N ARG A 933 4.11 9.55 24.51
CA ARG A 933 2.70 9.40 24.95
C ARG A 933 1.85 9.02 23.75
N SER A 934 0.79 8.26 23.99
CA SER A 934 -0.26 7.99 22.99
C SER A 934 -1.58 8.54 23.49
N ILE A 935 -2.11 9.52 22.80
CA ILE A 935 -3.37 10.16 23.12
C ILE A 935 -4.24 10.14 21.86
N THR A 936 -5.48 9.67 22.00
CA THR A 936 -6.48 9.66 20.92
C THR A 936 -7.79 10.23 21.42
N ARG A 937 -8.47 11.01 20.56
CA ARG A 937 -9.86 11.41 20.76
C ARG A 937 -10.77 10.62 19.84
N ASN A 938 -11.76 9.98 20.41
CA ASN A 938 -12.84 9.33 19.70
C ASN A 938 -14.13 10.17 19.87
N VAL A 939 -14.80 10.43 18.74
CA VAL A 939 -16.09 11.12 18.74
C VAL A 939 -17.12 10.20 18.14
N THR A 940 -18.22 10.00 18.87
CA THR A 940 -19.36 9.21 18.42
C THR A 940 -20.59 10.10 18.32
N GLN A 941 -21.74 9.54 18.02
CA GLN A 941 -23.00 10.26 17.99
C GLN A 941 -23.52 10.62 19.40
N THR A 942 -23.03 9.95 20.45
CA THR A 942 -23.58 10.01 21.80
C THR A 942 -22.59 10.46 22.87
N TYR A 943 -21.29 10.40 22.55
CA TYR A 943 -20.21 10.83 23.45
C TYR A 943 -18.96 11.18 22.68
N PHE A 944 -18.05 11.89 23.31
CA PHE A 944 -16.65 11.93 22.94
C PHE A 944 -15.80 11.42 24.11
N GLU A 945 -14.64 10.87 23.80
CA GLU A 945 -13.73 10.35 24.80
C GLU A 945 -12.26 10.62 24.43
N ASP A 946 -11.49 10.90 25.43
CA ASP A 946 -10.03 10.97 25.34
C ASP A 946 -9.42 9.72 25.96
N VAL A 947 -8.57 9.06 25.22
CA VAL A 947 -7.92 7.82 25.65
C VAL A 947 -6.42 8.01 25.63
N ARG A 948 -5.78 7.77 26.76
CA ARG A 948 -4.33 7.68 26.87
C ARG A 948 -3.93 6.22 27.05
N THR A 949 -3.07 5.73 26.16
CA THR A 949 -2.60 4.34 26.19
C THR A 949 -1.10 4.32 26.51
N ASN A 950 -0.65 3.27 27.21
CA ASN A 950 0.76 3.04 27.44
C ASN A 950 1.52 2.92 26.12
N VAL A 951 2.77 3.30 26.12
CA VAL A 951 3.68 3.29 24.97
C VAL A 951 5.04 2.77 25.40
N LEU A 952 5.84 2.44 24.39
CA LEU A 952 7.24 2.09 24.63
C LEU A 952 8.01 3.30 25.18
N THR A 953 8.65 3.10 26.33
CA THR A 953 9.39 4.11 27.07
C THR A 953 10.88 4.12 26.69
N ARG A 954 11.67 4.99 27.33
CA ARG A 954 13.08 5.21 27.03
C ARG A 954 13.95 3.98 27.21
N TYR A 955 14.73 3.64 26.17
CA TYR A 955 15.71 2.55 26.21
C TYR A 955 16.95 2.85 25.36
N VAL A 956 18.05 2.16 25.65
CA VAL A 956 19.26 2.13 24.82
C VAL A 956 19.51 0.71 24.33
N MET A 957 19.93 0.59 23.08
CA MET A 957 20.14 -0.71 22.41
C MET A 957 21.40 -0.69 21.55
N PHE A 958 22.13 -1.80 21.54
CA PHE A 958 23.24 -2.06 20.64
C PHE A 958 22.81 -3.05 19.57
N ASN A 959 23.00 -2.68 18.31
CA ASN A 959 22.58 -3.45 17.14
C ASN A 959 23.79 -3.80 16.28
N LEU A 960 23.82 -5.03 15.80
CA LEU A 960 24.74 -5.51 14.79
C LEU A 960 23.93 -5.92 13.56
N THR A 961 24.27 -5.36 12.40
CA THR A 961 23.62 -5.68 11.14
C THR A 961 24.63 -6.16 10.11
N TYR A 962 24.33 -7.25 9.40
CA TYR A 962 25.06 -7.75 8.26
C TYR A 962 24.23 -7.66 6.98
N ASN A 963 24.72 -6.94 5.99
CA ASN A 963 24.08 -6.77 4.69
C ASN A 963 24.70 -7.73 3.67
N LEU A 964 23.96 -8.77 3.29
CA LEU A 964 24.36 -9.73 2.27
C LEU A 964 24.04 -9.18 0.88
N ARG A 965 25.04 -9.13 0.00
CA ARG A 965 24.90 -8.77 -1.41
C ARG A 965 25.84 -9.61 -2.25
N SER A 966 25.30 -10.55 -2.97
CA SER A 966 26.06 -11.43 -3.87
C SER A 966 25.41 -11.47 -5.23
N LEU A 967 26.15 -11.07 -6.24
CA LEU A 967 25.73 -11.13 -7.63
C LEU A 967 26.28 -12.44 -8.23
N ASN A 968 25.42 -13.23 -8.86
CA ASN A 968 25.85 -14.45 -9.54
C ASN A 968 26.04 -14.16 -11.05
N GLY A 969 27.21 -14.53 -11.56
CA GLY A 969 27.50 -14.67 -12.98
C GLY A 969 28.45 -13.65 -13.61
N ASN A 970 29.00 -14.02 -14.75
CA ASN A 970 29.91 -13.20 -15.59
C ASN A 970 29.25 -11.89 -16.06
N GLU A 971 27.90 -11.82 -16.12
CA GLU A 971 27.12 -10.61 -16.44
C GLU A 971 27.31 -9.51 -15.40
N ALA A 972 27.47 -9.86 -14.12
CA ALA A 972 27.74 -8.90 -13.07
C ALA A 972 29.14 -8.29 -13.18
N SER A 973 30.14 -9.06 -13.69
CA SER A 973 31.47 -8.54 -13.95
C SER A 973 31.51 -7.64 -15.18
N GLU A 974 30.71 -7.91 -16.20
CA GLU A 974 30.59 -7.04 -17.38
C GLU A 974 29.78 -5.76 -17.06
N GLU A 975 28.71 -5.83 -16.27
CA GLU A 975 28.00 -4.63 -15.84
C GLU A 975 28.83 -3.77 -14.88
N MET A 976 29.57 -4.39 -13.95
CA MET A 976 30.55 -3.64 -13.13
C MET A 976 31.70 -3.07 -13.98
N LYS A 977 32.14 -3.73 -14.99
CA LYS A 977 33.09 -3.17 -15.97
C LYS A 977 32.45 -2.03 -16.75
N LYS A 978 31.21 -2.16 -17.22
CA LYS A 978 30.45 -1.08 -17.88
C LYS A 978 30.16 0.10 -16.96
N MET A 979 29.78 -0.13 -15.70
CA MET A 979 29.64 0.95 -14.71
C MET A 979 30.98 1.59 -14.35
N ARG A 980 32.07 0.83 -14.33
CA ARG A 980 33.40 1.38 -14.10
C ARG A 980 33.93 2.18 -15.31
N MET A 981 33.54 1.82 -16.53
CA MET A 981 33.80 2.60 -17.74
C MET A 981 32.89 3.83 -17.85
N MET A 982 31.71 3.84 -17.22
CA MET A 982 30.79 4.99 -17.15
C MET A 982 31.07 5.94 -15.97
N MET A 983 31.97 5.58 -15.05
CA MET A 983 32.45 6.51 -14.03
C MET A 983 33.64 7.27 -14.58
N PRO A 984 33.59 8.62 -14.64
CA PRO A 984 34.77 9.41 -15.06
C PRO A 984 35.93 9.15 -14.10
N MET A 985 37.06 8.71 -14.63
CA MET A 985 38.31 8.73 -13.88
C MET A 985 38.63 10.19 -13.53
N GLY A 986 38.70 10.49 -12.23
CA GLY A 986 39.20 11.77 -11.77
C GLY A 986 40.65 11.98 -12.18
N PRO A 987 41.09 13.20 -12.50
CA PRO A 987 42.46 13.48 -12.91
C PRO A 987 43.43 13.43 -11.72
N GLY A 988 44.55 12.75 -11.91
CA GLY A 988 45.77 13.00 -11.15
C GLY A 988 46.16 11.95 -10.13
N GLY A 989 47.21 11.22 -10.47
CA GLY A 989 47.97 10.38 -9.55
C GLY A 989 49.08 9.66 -10.25
N HIS A 990 50.21 10.35 -10.54
CA HIS A 990 51.48 9.70 -10.85
C HIS A 990 51.88 8.75 -9.73
N GLY A 991 52.25 7.55 -10.06
CA GLY A 991 52.85 6.67 -9.07
C GLY A 991 53.27 5.32 -9.61
N ARG A 992 54.52 5.28 -10.08
CA ARG A 992 55.53 4.18 -10.02
C ARG A 992 54.99 2.75 -9.96
N GLY A 993 55.41 2.03 -10.98
CA GLY A 993 55.37 0.58 -11.03
C GLY A 993 56.23 -0.08 -9.96
N MET A 994 55.85 -1.32 -9.64
CA MET A 994 56.76 -2.40 -9.24
C MET A 994 56.04 -3.75 -9.30
N PRO A 995 56.75 -4.88 -9.35
CA PRO A 995 56.49 -5.96 -10.30
C PRO A 995 55.79 -7.20 -9.73
N PHE A 996 55.48 -8.10 -10.62
CA PHE A 996 54.94 -9.45 -10.42
C PHE A 996 55.72 -10.29 -9.40
N GLY A 997 55.05 -11.16 -8.70
CA GLY A 997 55.57 -12.26 -7.93
C GLY A 997 54.48 -13.08 -7.26
N HIS A 998 54.20 -14.26 -7.82
CA HIS A 998 53.49 -15.47 -7.34
C HIS A 998 52.08 -15.35 -6.86
#